data_a9bcee2a28c90f93b897bf698057dbc8
#
_entry.id   a9bcee2a28c90f93b897bf698057dbc8
#
_cell.length_a   1.000
_cell.length_b   1.000
_cell.length_c   1.000
_cell.angle_alpha   90.00
_cell.angle_beta   90.00
_cell.angle_gamma   90.00
#
_symmetry.space_group_name_H-M   'P 1'
#
loop_
_entity.id
_entity.type
_entity.pdbx_description
1 polymer ?
#
loop_
_entity_poly.entity_id
_entity_poly.type
_entity_poly.pdbx_seq_one_letter_code
_entity_poly.pdbx_strand_id
1 'polypeptide(L)'
;AQALSITLGASSTELDEIVVSASRIAQRLFESPVTVEKFSTRDIQATPSADYFNGLANLKSVNILEAGLVFSQVSLRGFSDIYNEGLVTLVDGMNNQAPVFGFGVGNLAGIHDIDVQSVEILPGAASALYGADAYKGILFINSKNPFDHEGLDITYRRGNTEQDVAGTNMFEEFAIRMGGKISDKLAIKATVSHKWGTEWVAGDYRHSNDNRDIVDGYDKTSPNYNAVNMEGEIGFSSNRQFALIAANPLTPPALAPGLLQLASLAPNYFDTIMTTGYNLVDLIGDKATNTKGNFAIHYRPNSNTEISVQSLIGTGSAPLYTGGTVYYMDDLVLQQHKLQLKSGGLTAKFFYTHEDAGNSSAAKLDAINVFAQQPGGILGWGGAYLNTYLGSIGGSIGIPPSQALLGVMGQIQNHILSTAATNPAALQNLSINDNPVFGDTRNYHNAARSVANANMLVPGSEEFNNALALSRSNPLQQFVGSGVIDISKIFNYEMDYDFGNKFDFGNLIVGANYRNYELSTLGSLYTDYNAPIEYAEYGAYAQLKSELFDGLVSMTASARYDKQTVLDDGNFTPRLGFLINLNENQNIRITAQTGFRNPTNQDKFIGLNQGTYFILGNERGSVNRFNPTVQLVNGSIGTYTGSYIFENSYHRSDNSAAALNYAKAESVSTVELGYRFNSSDFTLDVSGYYNAYKDKILGHWVNTPIINDTFPTVAEAIAGGNFHEFQVDSNLDNDFSAWGLSFEAIKKLTKSLTANVVYEYNDFDYVADPVIDVAMSWNTPEHRVKAGLNYRLGDIINISANGRYNSEYFYESSFFNTDVPENVVLDAKMSIALKNVNSILEIGGNNIGGDNYIGIPGAGFIGTTYYAALKMSL
;
A
#
# COMPACT_ATOMS: atom_id res chain seq x y z
N ALA A 1 24.17 -39.57 17.02
CA ALA A 1 23.73 -38.30 17.61
C ALA A 1 24.86 -37.29 17.51
N GLN A 2 24.84 -36.41 16.53
CA GLN A 2 25.69 -35.22 16.52
C GLN A 2 25.06 -34.22 17.48
N ALA A 3 25.82 -33.85 18.52
CA ALA A 3 25.39 -32.77 19.40
C ALA A 3 25.33 -31.47 18.57
N LEU A 4 24.12 -30.94 18.35
CA LEU A 4 23.95 -29.59 17.83
C LEU A 4 24.49 -28.63 18.89
N SER A 5 25.70 -28.13 18.72
CA SER A 5 26.18 -27.05 19.57
C SER A 5 25.54 -25.78 19.05
N ILE A 6 24.52 -25.26 19.77
CA ILE A 6 24.06 -23.89 19.59
C ILE A 6 25.19 -23.00 20.12
N THR A 7 26.17 -22.73 19.28
CA THR A 7 27.19 -21.74 19.55
C THR A 7 26.56 -20.40 19.16
N LEU A 8 26.26 -19.58 20.14
CA LEU A 8 26.07 -18.15 19.91
C LEU A 8 27.43 -17.64 19.44
N GLY A 9 27.65 -17.64 18.12
CA GLY A 9 28.97 -17.47 17.52
C GLY A 9 29.66 -16.17 17.90
N ALA A 10 30.99 -16.22 17.94
CA ALA A 10 31.82 -15.03 18.04
C ALA A 10 31.50 -14.08 16.86
N SER A 11 31.34 -12.79 17.16
CA SER A 11 30.92 -11.78 16.16
C SER A 11 31.94 -11.67 15.03
N SER A 12 31.55 -12.03 13.81
CA SER A 12 32.05 -11.32 12.65
C SER A 12 31.55 -9.88 12.68
N THR A 13 32.30 -8.93 12.20
CA THR A 13 31.74 -7.61 11.93
C THR A 13 30.71 -7.76 10.80
N GLU A 14 29.59 -7.05 10.86
CA GLU A 14 28.52 -7.16 9.83
C GLU A 14 29.05 -6.96 8.41
N LEU A 15 30.04 -6.09 8.24
CA LEU A 15 30.65 -5.78 6.94
C LEU A 15 31.51 -6.91 6.35
N ASP A 16 31.86 -7.96 7.14
CA ASP A 16 32.55 -9.16 6.63
C ASP A 16 31.56 -10.22 6.08
N GLU A 17 30.25 -9.99 6.20
CA GLU A 17 29.26 -10.91 5.67
C GLU A 17 29.19 -10.89 4.14
N ILE A 18 28.90 -12.06 3.56
CA ILE A 18 28.78 -12.20 2.10
C ILE A 18 27.38 -11.76 1.66
N VAL A 19 27.33 -10.93 0.61
CA VAL A 19 26.11 -10.51 -0.08
C VAL A 19 26.20 -10.80 -1.58
N VAL A 20 25.06 -11.00 -2.23
CA VAL A 20 24.95 -11.25 -3.67
C VAL A 20 24.16 -10.17 -4.37
N SER A 21 23.30 -9.46 -3.65
CA SER A 21 22.33 -8.50 -4.18
C SER A 21 22.96 -7.32 -4.93
N ALA A 22 24.13 -6.86 -4.50
CA ALA A 22 24.74 -5.64 -5.05
C ALA A 22 25.23 -5.79 -6.49
N SER A 23 25.68 -7.00 -6.88
CA SER A 23 26.38 -7.25 -8.15
C SER A 23 26.06 -8.60 -8.80
N ARG A 24 25.10 -9.37 -8.27
CA ARG A 24 24.83 -10.76 -8.63
C ARG A 24 26.02 -11.71 -8.46
N ILE A 25 27.11 -11.25 -7.84
CA ILE A 25 28.29 -12.01 -7.49
C ILE A 25 28.44 -12.02 -5.97
N ALA A 26 28.79 -13.17 -5.40
CA ALA A 26 29.10 -13.26 -3.97
C ALA A 26 30.32 -12.40 -3.62
N GLN A 27 30.15 -11.42 -2.76
CA GLN A 27 31.22 -10.51 -2.30
C GLN A 27 30.98 -10.11 -0.85
N ARG A 28 32.01 -9.61 -0.17
CA ARG A 28 31.82 -9.07 1.18
C ARG A 28 30.97 -7.81 1.11
N LEU A 29 30.14 -7.58 2.13
CA LEU A 29 29.37 -6.35 2.26
C LEU A 29 30.27 -5.11 2.20
N PHE A 30 31.46 -5.19 2.81
CA PHE A 30 32.49 -4.13 2.79
C PHE A 30 32.95 -3.79 1.36
N GLU A 31 32.99 -4.76 0.47
CA GLU A 31 33.44 -4.64 -0.93
C GLU A 31 32.32 -4.19 -1.88
N SER A 32 31.11 -3.94 -1.37
CA SER A 32 29.98 -3.50 -2.21
C SER A 32 30.14 -2.03 -2.61
N PRO A 33 30.06 -1.70 -3.92
CA PRO A 33 30.11 -0.32 -4.40
C PRO A 33 28.81 0.47 -4.15
N VAL A 34 27.76 -0.20 -3.65
CA VAL A 34 26.48 0.42 -3.30
C VAL A 34 26.15 0.17 -1.84
N THR A 35 25.20 0.94 -1.32
CA THR A 35 24.62 0.65 -0.01
C THR A 35 23.85 -0.66 -0.06
N VAL A 36 24.20 -1.59 0.83
CA VAL A 36 23.49 -2.85 1.06
C VAL A 36 23.39 -3.04 2.55
N GLU A 37 22.20 -3.40 3.02
CA GLU A 37 21.98 -3.87 4.39
C GLU A 37 21.78 -5.39 4.37
N LYS A 38 22.23 -6.06 5.41
CA LYS A 38 22.01 -7.49 5.58
C LYS A 38 21.44 -7.78 6.96
N PHE A 39 20.42 -8.61 6.98
CA PHE A 39 19.78 -9.12 8.18
C PHE A 39 19.95 -10.64 8.21
N SER A 40 20.92 -11.10 8.96
CA SER A 40 21.33 -12.50 9.01
C SER A 40 20.43 -13.32 9.94
N THR A 41 20.55 -14.64 9.91
CA THR A 41 19.89 -15.53 10.89
C THR A 41 20.17 -15.13 12.33
N ARG A 42 21.39 -14.61 12.63
CA ARG A 42 21.75 -14.10 13.97
C ARG A 42 20.95 -12.87 14.33
N ASP A 43 20.78 -11.95 13.41
CA ASP A 43 20.06 -10.70 13.64
C ASP A 43 18.57 -10.97 13.80
N ILE A 44 18.02 -11.92 13.03
CA ILE A 44 16.65 -12.44 13.20
C ILE A 44 16.46 -13.02 14.60
N GLN A 45 17.44 -13.78 15.12
CA GLN A 45 17.37 -14.32 16.48
C GLN A 45 17.53 -13.24 17.56
N ALA A 46 18.32 -12.20 17.27
CA ALA A 46 18.60 -11.12 18.20
C ALA A 46 17.49 -10.05 18.24
N THR A 47 16.78 -9.83 17.12
CA THR A 47 15.76 -8.76 17.07
C THR A 47 14.67 -8.95 18.13
N PRO A 48 14.26 -7.90 18.84
CA PRO A 48 13.17 -7.97 19.81
C PRO A 48 11.78 -7.99 19.17
N SER A 49 11.65 -7.73 17.87
CA SER A 49 10.37 -7.78 17.17
C SER A 49 9.74 -9.16 17.18
N ALA A 50 8.42 -9.23 17.16
CA ALA A 50 7.69 -10.50 17.20
C ALA A 50 7.94 -11.35 15.95
N ASP A 51 8.21 -10.75 14.79
CA ASP A 51 8.63 -11.43 13.56
C ASP A 51 9.84 -10.73 12.93
N TYR A 52 10.51 -11.42 12.00
CA TYR A 52 11.71 -10.88 11.36
C TYR A 52 11.40 -9.69 10.45
N PHE A 53 10.23 -9.69 9.80
CA PHE A 53 9.86 -8.68 8.82
C PHE A 53 9.72 -7.30 9.48
N ASN A 54 9.01 -7.22 10.62
CA ASN A 54 8.94 -6.02 11.43
C ASN A 54 10.29 -5.68 12.07
N GLY A 55 11.13 -6.69 12.33
CA GLY A 55 12.52 -6.51 12.79
C GLY A 55 13.41 -5.73 11.83
N LEU A 56 13.10 -5.74 10.52
CA LEU A 56 13.81 -4.96 9.52
C LEU A 56 13.74 -3.44 9.77
N ALA A 57 12.74 -2.96 10.52
CA ALA A 57 12.61 -1.54 10.90
C ALA A 57 13.86 -0.99 11.64
N ASN A 58 14.67 -1.86 12.22
CA ASN A 58 15.87 -1.46 12.98
C ASN A 58 17.11 -1.26 12.08
N LEU A 59 17.02 -1.64 10.79
CA LEU A 59 18.11 -1.44 9.82
C LEU A 59 18.13 -0.01 9.28
N LYS A 60 19.31 0.41 8.83
CA LYS A 60 19.49 1.69 8.13
C LYS A 60 18.72 1.68 6.81
N SER A 61 18.13 2.80 6.43
CA SER A 61 17.34 3.03 5.22
C SER A 61 16.01 2.23 5.14
N VAL A 62 15.63 1.52 6.18
CA VAL A 62 14.41 0.71 6.22
C VAL A 62 13.37 1.34 7.14
N ASN A 63 12.15 1.46 6.64
CA ASN A 63 10.96 1.75 7.42
C ASN A 63 9.92 0.65 7.20
N ILE A 64 9.11 0.35 8.20
CA ILE A 64 7.98 -0.58 8.09
C ILE A 64 6.70 0.24 8.13
N LEU A 65 5.89 0.05 7.11
CA LEU A 65 4.52 0.53 7.05
C LEU A 65 3.64 -0.59 7.64
N GLU A 66 3.31 -0.45 8.91
CA GLU A 66 2.54 -1.46 9.64
C GLU A 66 1.05 -1.13 9.51
N ALA A 67 0.33 -1.96 8.77
CA ALA A 67 -1.10 -1.78 8.49
C ALA A 67 -1.98 -2.78 9.25
N GLY A 68 -1.38 -3.84 9.83
CA GLY A 68 -2.14 -4.89 10.49
C GLY A 68 -1.26 -5.90 11.23
N LEU A 69 -1.91 -6.81 11.95
CA LEU A 69 -1.25 -7.92 12.67
C LEU A 69 -0.51 -8.88 11.72
N VAL A 70 -1.04 -9.05 10.51
CA VAL A 70 -0.50 -9.99 9.50
C VAL A 70 -0.09 -9.30 8.21
N PHE A 71 -0.28 -7.99 8.08
CA PHE A 71 0.09 -7.24 6.89
C PHE A 71 0.97 -6.04 7.24
N SER A 72 2.17 -6.03 6.70
CA SER A 72 3.15 -4.94 6.79
C SER A 72 3.94 -4.85 5.49
N GLN A 73 4.38 -3.65 5.12
CA GLN A 73 5.21 -3.37 3.96
C GLN A 73 6.55 -2.77 4.36
N VAL A 74 7.60 -3.09 3.60
CA VAL A 74 8.92 -2.44 3.72
C VAL A 74 8.90 -1.19 2.86
N SER A 75 9.30 -0.04 3.42
CA SER A 75 9.60 1.17 2.68
C SER A 75 11.09 1.48 2.78
N LEU A 76 11.75 1.77 1.67
CA LEU A 76 13.16 2.12 1.66
C LEU A 76 13.33 3.63 1.49
N ARG A 77 14.13 4.26 2.39
CA ARG A 77 14.33 5.72 2.46
C ARG A 77 13.04 6.53 2.72
N GLY A 78 11.90 5.87 2.86
CA GLY A 78 10.64 6.43 3.36
C GLY A 78 9.67 7.01 2.35
N PHE A 79 10.07 7.30 1.10
CA PHE A 79 9.21 7.95 0.09
C PHE A 79 8.21 6.98 -0.54
N SER A 80 7.21 6.54 0.24
CA SER A 80 6.17 5.62 -0.25
C SER A 80 4.90 5.67 0.60
N ASP A 81 3.82 5.23 -0.02
CA ASP A 81 2.56 4.83 0.61
C ASP A 81 2.56 3.31 0.89
N ILE A 82 1.38 2.79 1.27
CA ILE A 82 1.19 1.36 1.58
C ILE A 82 1.39 0.45 0.38
N TYR A 83 1.12 0.91 -0.82
CA TYR A 83 1.34 0.13 -2.05
C TYR A 83 2.82 -0.10 -2.32
N ASN A 84 3.64 0.86 -1.91
CA ASN A 84 5.09 0.86 -2.08
C ASN A 84 5.55 0.42 -3.48
N GLU A 85 4.89 0.95 -4.47
CA GLU A 85 5.22 0.71 -5.87
C GLU A 85 6.67 1.08 -6.18
N GLY A 86 7.31 0.29 -7.02
CA GLY A 86 8.73 0.47 -7.34
C GLY A 86 9.71 -0.12 -6.31
N LEU A 87 9.25 -0.90 -5.32
CA LEU A 87 10.07 -1.81 -4.53
C LEU A 87 9.88 -3.25 -5.01
N VAL A 88 10.96 -3.92 -5.34
CA VAL A 88 10.94 -5.35 -5.72
C VAL A 88 11.26 -6.22 -4.51
N THR A 89 10.39 -7.15 -4.16
CA THR A 89 10.65 -8.19 -3.15
C THR A 89 10.90 -9.52 -3.84
N LEU A 90 12.10 -10.07 -3.67
CA LEU A 90 12.52 -11.36 -4.22
C LEU A 90 12.61 -12.41 -3.11
N VAL A 91 11.77 -13.43 -3.15
CA VAL A 91 11.85 -14.59 -2.24
C VAL A 91 12.50 -15.76 -2.98
N ASP A 92 13.70 -16.15 -2.57
CA ASP A 92 14.53 -17.13 -3.28
C ASP A 92 14.67 -16.82 -4.79
N GLY A 93 14.71 -15.53 -5.12
CA GLY A 93 14.83 -15.03 -6.48
C GLY A 93 13.53 -15.05 -7.30
N MET A 94 12.37 -15.35 -6.73
CA MET A 94 11.06 -15.15 -7.32
C MET A 94 10.51 -13.79 -6.88
N ASN A 95 10.00 -12.99 -7.83
CA ASN A 95 9.33 -11.74 -7.52
C ASN A 95 8.01 -12.02 -6.80
N ASN A 96 7.86 -11.48 -5.57
CA ASN A 96 6.69 -11.66 -4.70
C ASN A 96 5.57 -10.63 -4.97
N GLN A 97 5.55 -10.06 -6.15
CA GLN A 97 4.53 -9.12 -6.59
C GLN A 97 3.22 -9.86 -6.90
N ALA A 98 2.13 -9.38 -6.35
CA ALA A 98 0.80 -9.84 -6.70
C ALA A 98 0.43 -9.39 -8.12
N PRO A 99 -0.02 -10.29 -9.01
CA PRO A 99 -0.31 -9.98 -10.41
C PRO A 99 -1.27 -8.81 -10.62
N VAL A 100 -2.39 -8.77 -9.89
CA VAL A 100 -3.40 -7.71 -10.02
C VAL A 100 -2.99 -6.46 -9.29
N PHE A 101 -2.58 -6.57 -8.04
CA PHE A 101 -2.24 -5.37 -7.28
C PHE A 101 -1.01 -4.64 -7.84
N GLY A 102 -0.10 -5.35 -8.52
CA GLY A 102 1.07 -4.75 -9.13
C GLY A 102 2.16 -4.34 -8.14
N PHE A 103 2.01 -4.67 -6.85
CA PHE A 103 2.98 -4.46 -5.78
C PHE A 103 3.17 -5.72 -4.93
N GLY A 104 4.21 -5.75 -4.11
CA GLY A 104 4.48 -6.87 -3.21
C GLY A 104 3.46 -6.95 -2.07
N VAL A 105 3.02 -8.15 -1.73
CA VAL A 105 2.05 -8.38 -0.64
C VAL A 105 2.71 -8.42 0.76
N GLY A 106 3.85 -7.75 0.91
CA GLY A 106 4.56 -7.61 2.17
C GLY A 106 4.86 -8.94 2.85
N ASN A 107 4.57 -9.04 4.14
CA ASN A 107 4.76 -10.26 4.91
C ASN A 107 3.60 -11.26 4.82
N LEU A 108 2.53 -10.96 4.07
CA LEU A 108 1.39 -11.88 3.90
C LEU A 108 1.79 -13.15 3.12
N ALA A 109 2.59 -12.99 2.05
CA ALA A 109 3.18 -14.12 1.32
C ALA A 109 4.70 -14.10 1.43
N GLY A 110 5.33 -15.28 1.42
CA GLY A 110 6.77 -15.45 1.56
C GLY A 110 7.12 -16.59 2.50
N ILE A 111 8.19 -16.43 3.27
CA ILE A 111 8.69 -17.48 4.18
C ILE A 111 8.64 -17.01 5.64
N HIS A 112 8.47 -17.96 6.55
CA HIS A 112 8.46 -17.73 8.00
C HIS A 112 9.89 -17.65 8.56
N ASP A 113 10.09 -16.91 9.70
CA ASP A 113 11.36 -16.74 10.43
C ASP A 113 12.19 -18.00 10.52
N ILE A 114 11.54 -19.13 10.79
CA ILE A 114 12.16 -20.44 11.02
C ILE A 114 12.94 -20.94 9.80
N ASP A 115 12.56 -20.50 8.58
CA ASP A 115 13.23 -20.90 7.31
C ASP A 115 14.03 -19.76 6.65
N VAL A 116 14.06 -18.53 7.23
CA VAL A 116 14.88 -17.44 6.69
C VAL A 116 16.35 -17.65 7.02
N GLN A 117 17.20 -17.64 5.98
CA GLN A 117 18.64 -17.65 6.09
C GLN A 117 19.20 -16.25 6.23
N SER A 118 18.75 -15.35 5.38
CA SER A 118 19.14 -13.94 5.37
C SER A 118 18.15 -13.09 4.60
N VAL A 119 18.13 -11.80 4.95
CA VAL A 119 17.52 -10.75 4.13
C VAL A 119 18.62 -9.80 3.70
N GLU A 120 18.67 -9.49 2.40
CA GLU A 120 19.57 -8.48 1.84
C GLU A 120 18.72 -7.35 1.28
N ILE A 121 19.08 -6.11 1.57
CA ILE A 121 18.32 -4.92 1.19
C ILE A 121 19.21 -3.99 0.39
N LEU A 122 18.75 -3.62 -0.78
CA LEU A 122 19.43 -2.69 -1.68
C LEU A 122 18.56 -1.44 -1.82
N PRO A 123 18.78 -0.38 -1.02
CA PRO A 123 17.99 0.85 -1.13
C PRO A 123 18.39 1.70 -2.34
N GLY A 124 17.41 2.34 -2.98
CA GLY A 124 17.61 3.18 -4.16
C GLY A 124 17.54 2.42 -5.48
N ALA A 125 17.77 3.12 -6.59
CA ALA A 125 17.61 2.57 -7.93
C ALA A 125 18.51 1.36 -8.18
N ALA A 126 17.96 0.28 -8.73
CA ALA A 126 18.69 -0.97 -9.02
C ALA A 126 18.27 -1.62 -10.36
N SER A 127 17.53 -0.88 -11.20
CA SER A 127 16.97 -1.40 -12.45
C SER A 127 18.01 -1.90 -13.45
N ALA A 128 19.22 -1.35 -13.43
CA ALA A 128 20.31 -1.79 -14.30
C ALA A 128 20.70 -3.28 -14.17
N LEU A 129 20.32 -3.93 -13.06
CA LEU A 129 20.56 -5.37 -12.87
C LEU A 129 19.26 -6.18 -12.77
N TYR A 130 18.23 -5.59 -12.16
CA TYR A 130 17.03 -6.31 -11.76
C TYR A 130 15.81 -5.96 -12.61
N GLY A 131 15.93 -4.95 -13.49
CA GLY A 131 14.90 -4.55 -14.45
C GLY A 131 13.86 -3.61 -13.89
N ALA A 132 12.72 -3.62 -14.52
CA ALA A 132 11.57 -2.82 -14.13
C ALA A 132 11.23 -2.94 -12.65
N ASP A 133 10.72 -1.86 -12.08
CA ASP A 133 10.21 -1.75 -10.71
C ASP A 133 11.29 -1.79 -9.60
N ALA A 134 12.58 -2.08 -9.93
CA ALA A 134 13.69 -1.89 -9.01
C ALA A 134 14.08 -0.38 -8.94
N TYR A 135 13.11 0.46 -8.66
CA TYR A 135 13.13 1.91 -8.74
C TYR A 135 13.44 2.57 -7.38
N LYS A 136 12.79 2.10 -6.30
CA LYS A 136 13.03 2.52 -4.91
C LYS A 136 14.00 1.58 -4.19
N GLY A 137 14.19 0.36 -4.69
CA GLY A 137 15.10 -0.62 -4.13
C GLY A 137 14.64 -2.06 -4.28
N ILE A 138 15.38 -2.96 -3.63
CA ILE A 138 15.10 -4.40 -3.66
C ILE A 138 15.26 -5.00 -2.28
N LEU A 139 14.36 -5.90 -1.93
CA LEU A 139 14.40 -6.77 -0.77
C LEU A 139 14.60 -8.21 -1.23
N PHE A 140 15.70 -8.85 -0.81
CA PHE A 140 15.99 -10.26 -1.09
C PHE A 140 15.78 -11.07 0.18
N ILE A 141 14.89 -12.02 0.15
CA ILE A 141 14.64 -12.94 1.26
C ILE A 141 15.11 -14.31 0.82
N ASN A 142 16.16 -14.82 1.45
CA ASN A 142 16.76 -16.10 1.13
C ASN A 142 16.39 -17.15 2.18
N SER A 143 15.90 -18.29 1.75
CA SER A 143 15.53 -19.39 2.63
C SER A 143 16.71 -20.33 2.90
N LYS A 144 16.65 -21.08 4.01
CA LYS A 144 17.65 -22.08 4.39
C LYS A 144 17.74 -23.20 3.35
N ASN A 145 18.95 -23.48 2.84
CA ASN A 145 19.18 -24.60 1.93
C ASN A 145 19.21 -25.93 2.72
N PRO A 146 18.49 -26.99 2.29
CA PRO A 146 18.41 -28.24 3.04
C PRO A 146 19.72 -29.07 3.04
N PHE A 147 20.65 -28.81 2.14
CA PHE A 147 21.99 -29.41 2.20
C PHE A 147 22.84 -28.88 3.35
N ASP A 148 22.59 -27.62 3.76
CA ASP A 148 23.42 -26.91 4.74
C ASP A 148 22.71 -26.76 6.09
N HIS A 149 21.37 -26.91 6.13
CA HIS A 149 20.54 -26.76 7.32
C HIS A 149 19.62 -27.98 7.48
N GLU A 150 20.17 -29.03 8.05
CA GLU A 150 19.44 -30.26 8.38
C GLU A 150 18.77 -30.16 9.73
N GLY A 151 17.66 -30.90 9.94
CA GLY A 151 16.96 -30.99 11.23
C GLY A 151 15.47 -30.69 11.12
N LEU A 152 14.85 -30.73 12.30
CA LEU A 152 13.46 -30.39 12.54
C LEU A 152 13.41 -29.21 13.49
N ASP A 153 12.89 -28.07 13.04
CA ASP A 153 12.68 -26.89 13.84
C ASP A 153 11.17 -26.69 14.06
N ILE A 154 10.78 -26.35 15.29
CA ILE A 154 9.39 -26.06 15.68
C ILE A 154 9.37 -24.76 16.45
N THR A 155 8.43 -23.89 16.15
CA THR A 155 8.17 -22.66 16.91
C THR A 155 6.71 -22.58 17.26
N TYR A 156 6.41 -22.29 18.53
CA TYR A 156 5.10 -21.87 18.97
C TYR A 156 5.23 -20.54 19.72
N ARG A 157 4.42 -19.56 19.31
CA ARG A 157 4.36 -18.21 19.90
C ARG A 157 2.93 -17.91 20.29
N ARG A 158 2.76 -17.33 21.48
CA ARG A 158 1.49 -16.81 21.95
C ARG A 158 1.72 -15.44 22.58
N GLY A 159 0.80 -14.52 22.30
CA GLY A 159 0.91 -13.16 22.81
C GLY A 159 -0.42 -12.46 22.91
N ASN A 160 -0.37 -11.25 23.45
CA ASN A 160 -1.49 -10.34 23.51
C ASN A 160 -1.11 -9.03 22.83
N THR A 161 -2.08 -8.43 22.14
CA THR A 161 -2.05 -7.04 21.67
C THR A 161 -2.91 -6.20 22.59
N GLU A 162 -2.47 -4.98 22.90
CA GLU A 162 -3.22 -3.99 23.70
C GLU A 162 -3.42 -2.73 22.87
N GLN A 163 -4.64 -2.30 22.69
CA GLN A 163 -5.05 -1.16 21.89
C GLN A 163 -6.18 -0.40 22.58
N ASP A 164 -6.20 0.93 22.52
CA ASP A 164 -7.21 1.76 23.18
C ASP A 164 -8.65 1.46 22.70
N VAL A 165 -8.80 1.23 21.40
CA VAL A 165 -10.12 0.98 20.78
C VAL A 165 -10.61 -0.44 21.03
N ALA A 166 -9.72 -1.44 20.90
CA ALA A 166 -10.08 -2.87 20.95
C ALA A 166 -9.76 -3.56 22.27
N GLY A 167 -9.07 -2.89 23.22
CA GLY A 167 -8.60 -3.47 24.46
C GLY A 167 -7.52 -4.52 24.26
N THR A 168 -7.52 -5.55 25.12
CA THR A 168 -6.52 -6.63 25.07
C THR A 168 -7.05 -7.82 24.29
N ASN A 169 -6.31 -8.22 23.25
CA ASN A 169 -6.64 -9.33 22.39
C ASN A 169 -5.50 -10.35 22.31
N MET A 170 -5.79 -11.57 21.93
CA MET A 170 -4.82 -12.65 21.84
C MET A 170 -4.45 -12.93 20.38
N PHE A 171 -3.17 -13.28 20.16
CA PHE A 171 -2.73 -13.92 18.92
C PHE A 171 -1.87 -15.14 19.21
N GLU A 172 -1.83 -16.05 18.26
CA GLU A 172 -1.02 -17.27 18.31
C GLU A 172 -0.37 -17.52 16.95
N GLU A 173 0.79 -18.18 16.99
CA GLU A 173 1.53 -18.59 15.81
C GLU A 173 2.20 -19.93 16.04
N PHE A 174 2.08 -20.81 15.07
CA PHE A 174 2.78 -22.09 15.02
C PHE A 174 3.56 -22.21 13.72
N ALA A 175 4.79 -22.71 13.79
CA ALA A 175 5.58 -23.02 12.60
C ALA A 175 6.40 -24.30 12.80
N ILE A 176 6.53 -25.05 11.71
CA ILE A 176 7.36 -26.26 11.64
C ILE A 176 8.19 -26.23 10.36
N ARG A 177 9.48 -26.54 10.47
CA ARG A 177 10.41 -26.70 9.37
C ARG A 177 11.13 -28.02 9.51
N MET A 178 11.15 -28.79 8.44
CA MET A 178 11.98 -30.00 8.29
C MET A 178 12.89 -29.81 7.06
N GLY A 179 14.16 -30.10 7.21
CA GLY A 179 15.12 -30.07 6.10
C GLY A 179 16.20 -31.12 6.28
N GLY A 180 16.72 -31.66 5.16
CA GLY A 180 17.83 -32.59 5.26
C GLY A 180 18.15 -33.32 3.96
N LYS A 181 19.27 -33.98 3.99
CA LYS A 181 19.79 -34.85 2.91
C LYS A 181 19.09 -36.21 2.92
N ILE A 182 18.55 -36.60 1.77
CA ILE A 182 18.16 -37.99 1.51
C ILE A 182 19.35 -38.79 1.04
N SER A 183 20.27 -38.13 0.31
CA SER A 183 21.55 -38.66 -0.11
C SER A 183 22.55 -37.51 -0.32
N ASP A 184 23.82 -37.82 -0.62
CA ASP A 184 24.84 -36.79 -0.93
C ASP A 184 24.44 -35.89 -2.12
N LYS A 185 23.50 -36.35 -2.96
CA LYS A 185 23.06 -35.64 -4.15
C LYS A 185 21.62 -35.09 -4.05
N LEU A 186 20.84 -35.47 -3.07
CA LEU A 186 19.44 -35.13 -2.97
C LEU A 186 19.10 -34.65 -1.56
N ALA A 187 18.56 -33.46 -1.47
CA ALA A 187 18.03 -32.87 -0.22
C ALA A 187 16.63 -32.28 -0.42
N ILE A 188 15.85 -32.31 0.63
CA ILE A 188 14.48 -31.78 0.65
C ILE A 188 14.26 -30.87 1.85
N LYS A 189 13.33 -29.95 1.71
CA LYS A 189 12.78 -29.19 2.84
C LYS A 189 11.29 -28.99 2.72
N ALA A 190 10.64 -28.83 3.86
CA ALA A 190 9.25 -28.43 4.00
C ALA A 190 9.10 -27.49 5.20
N THR A 191 8.41 -26.41 5.03
CA THR A 191 8.07 -25.44 6.08
C THR A 191 6.61 -25.09 5.98
N VAL A 192 5.93 -25.07 7.11
CA VAL A 192 4.53 -24.61 7.22
C VAL A 192 4.42 -23.75 8.46
N SER A 193 3.72 -22.63 8.37
CA SER A 193 3.37 -21.79 9.51
C SER A 193 1.92 -21.32 9.43
N HIS A 194 1.34 -21.06 10.59
CA HIS A 194 0.00 -20.48 10.71
C HIS A 194 -0.02 -19.50 11.88
N LYS A 195 -0.48 -18.26 11.61
CA LYS A 195 -0.68 -17.18 12.58
C LYS A 195 -2.16 -16.77 12.55
N TRP A 196 -2.73 -16.55 13.73
CA TRP A 196 -4.10 -16.04 13.86
C TRP A 196 -4.23 -15.14 15.08
N GLY A 197 -5.17 -14.23 15.03
CA GLY A 197 -5.42 -13.29 16.12
C GLY A 197 -6.53 -12.29 15.77
N THR A 198 -6.70 -11.33 16.68
CA THR A 198 -7.52 -10.15 16.45
C THR A 198 -6.64 -9.06 15.81
N GLU A 199 -7.13 -8.47 14.73
CA GLU A 199 -6.46 -7.39 14.02
C GLU A 199 -6.43 -6.09 14.84
N TRP A 200 -5.55 -5.17 14.51
CA TRP A 200 -5.61 -3.80 14.99
C TRP A 200 -6.89 -3.14 14.47
N VAL A 201 -7.82 -2.85 15.37
CA VAL A 201 -9.13 -2.32 15.00
C VAL A 201 -8.99 -0.85 14.60
N ALA A 202 -9.47 -0.52 13.41
CA ALA A 202 -9.53 0.84 12.91
C ALA A 202 -10.67 1.61 13.60
N GLY A 203 -10.33 2.70 14.24
CA GLY A 203 -11.26 3.47 15.08
C GLY A 203 -11.05 4.99 15.00
N ASP A 204 -10.56 5.49 13.88
CA ASP A 204 -10.46 6.93 13.62
C ASP A 204 -11.80 7.45 13.09
N TYR A 205 -12.55 8.12 13.95
CA TYR A 205 -13.85 8.70 13.63
C TYR A 205 -13.79 10.21 13.42
N ARG A 206 -12.60 10.79 13.18
CA ARG A 206 -12.46 12.20 12.78
C ARG A 206 -13.02 12.38 11.38
N HIS A 207 -13.54 13.58 11.12
CA HIS A 207 -14.15 13.93 9.84
C HIS A 207 -13.10 14.16 8.75
N SER A 208 -13.31 13.61 7.57
CA SER A 208 -12.61 13.99 6.34
C SER A 208 -13.45 15.01 5.55
N ASN A 209 -12.92 16.22 5.35
CA ASN A 209 -13.60 17.29 4.63
C ASN A 209 -13.52 17.12 3.09
N ASP A 210 -14.12 18.03 2.35
CA ASP A 210 -14.15 18.01 0.87
C ASP A 210 -12.73 18.13 0.24
N ASN A 211 -11.76 18.67 1.00
CA ASN A 211 -10.36 18.75 0.60
C ASN A 211 -9.57 17.49 1.01
N ARG A 212 -10.25 16.50 1.59
CA ARG A 212 -9.66 15.26 2.15
C ARG A 212 -8.83 15.47 3.42
N ASP A 213 -8.86 16.67 4.04
CA ASP A 213 -8.15 16.88 5.30
C ASP A 213 -8.94 16.27 6.45
N ILE A 214 -8.25 15.54 7.32
CA ILE A 214 -8.85 15.06 8.56
C ILE A 214 -8.90 16.21 9.55
N VAL A 215 -10.11 16.55 9.98
CA VAL A 215 -10.38 17.71 10.84
C VAL A 215 -11.17 17.31 12.07
N ASP A 216 -10.91 18.01 13.18
CA ASP A 216 -11.63 17.87 14.44
C ASP A 216 -12.90 18.73 14.49
N GLY A 217 -13.75 18.48 15.49
CA GLY A 217 -14.94 19.30 15.77
C GLY A 217 -16.21 18.89 15.03
N TYR A 218 -16.14 17.83 14.24
CA TYR A 218 -17.28 17.18 13.59
C TYR A 218 -17.63 15.86 14.29
N ASP A 219 -18.90 15.52 14.29
CA ASP A 219 -19.40 14.25 14.82
C ASP A 219 -20.66 13.81 14.06
N LYS A 220 -21.25 12.70 14.49
CA LYS A 220 -22.48 12.14 13.87
C LYS A 220 -23.68 13.12 13.86
N THR A 221 -23.61 14.24 14.55
CA THR A 221 -24.65 15.28 14.53
C THR A 221 -24.44 16.30 13.42
N SER A 222 -23.23 16.39 12.89
CA SER A 222 -22.90 17.28 11.76
C SER A 222 -23.54 16.76 10.46
N PRO A 223 -24.20 17.63 9.66
CA PRO A 223 -24.92 17.19 8.45
C PRO A 223 -24.01 16.48 7.42
N ASN A 224 -22.81 16.98 7.23
CA ASN A 224 -21.82 16.48 6.27
C ASN A 224 -20.79 15.52 6.88
N TYR A 225 -21.04 14.95 8.07
CA TYR A 225 -20.08 14.08 8.72
C TYR A 225 -19.72 12.87 7.86
N ASN A 226 -18.41 12.72 7.61
CA ASN A 226 -17.78 11.67 6.81
C ASN A 226 -16.52 11.23 7.56
N ALA A 227 -16.59 10.12 8.27
CA ALA A 227 -15.51 9.70 9.16
C ALA A 227 -14.51 8.77 8.45
N VAL A 228 -13.24 8.84 8.87
CA VAL A 228 -12.15 8.03 8.26
C VAL A 228 -12.44 6.53 8.30
N ASN A 229 -12.93 6.01 9.42
CA ASN A 229 -13.22 4.57 9.59
C ASN A 229 -14.73 4.26 9.67
N MET A 230 -15.52 5.03 8.95
CA MET A 230 -16.90 4.67 8.59
C MET A 230 -16.95 4.50 7.07
N GLU A 231 -17.85 3.64 6.61
CA GLU A 231 -18.02 3.35 5.19
C GLU A 231 -19.49 3.43 4.81
N GLY A 232 -19.75 3.85 3.58
CA GLY A 232 -21.10 3.93 3.03
C GLY A 232 -21.78 5.27 3.20
N GLU A 233 -21.05 6.31 3.58
CA GLU A 233 -21.53 7.67 3.55
C GLU A 233 -21.72 8.11 2.09
N ILE A 234 -22.94 8.54 1.77
CA ILE A 234 -23.33 9.01 0.45
C ILE A 234 -23.81 10.45 0.56
N GLY A 235 -23.14 11.34 -0.16
CA GLY A 235 -23.43 12.75 -0.15
C GLY A 235 -24.72 13.12 -0.94
N PHE A 236 -25.53 13.97 -0.34
CA PHE A 236 -26.61 14.67 -1.02
C PHE A 236 -26.27 16.16 -1.06
N SER A 237 -25.70 16.59 -2.19
CA SER A 237 -25.50 18.02 -2.46
C SER A 237 -26.81 18.79 -2.51
N SER A 238 -26.74 20.12 -2.44
CA SER A 238 -27.92 21.00 -2.56
C SER A 238 -28.73 20.66 -3.82
N ASN A 239 -28.10 20.49 -4.97
CA ASN A 239 -28.77 20.14 -6.23
C ASN A 239 -29.53 18.81 -6.14
N ARG A 240 -28.91 17.78 -5.53
CA ARG A 240 -29.54 16.48 -5.32
C ARG A 240 -30.71 16.57 -4.34
N GLN A 241 -30.62 17.42 -3.33
CA GLN A 241 -31.74 17.68 -2.40
C GLN A 241 -32.91 18.34 -3.11
N PHE A 242 -32.65 19.35 -3.96
CA PHE A 242 -33.73 19.96 -4.77
C PHE A 242 -34.35 18.93 -5.72
N ALA A 243 -33.58 18.07 -6.35
CA ALA A 243 -34.10 17.00 -7.20
C ALA A 243 -34.99 16.00 -6.44
N LEU A 244 -34.62 15.61 -5.23
CA LEU A 244 -35.44 14.76 -4.37
C LEU A 244 -36.76 15.45 -3.96
N ILE A 245 -36.72 16.73 -3.65
CA ILE A 245 -37.92 17.51 -3.33
C ILE A 245 -38.81 17.60 -4.57
N ALA A 246 -38.25 17.85 -5.76
CA ALA A 246 -39.00 17.90 -7.01
C ALA A 246 -39.68 16.56 -7.37
N ALA A 247 -39.03 15.43 -7.05
CA ALA A 247 -39.55 14.08 -7.24
C ALA A 247 -40.49 13.60 -6.13
N ASN A 248 -40.66 14.35 -5.03
CA ASN A 248 -41.52 13.98 -3.91
C ASN A 248 -42.99 13.90 -4.38
N PRO A 249 -43.75 12.82 -4.06
CA PRO A 249 -45.16 12.68 -4.43
C PRO A 249 -46.07 13.81 -3.90
N LEU A 250 -45.65 14.50 -2.85
CA LEU A 250 -46.39 15.66 -2.29
C LEU A 250 -46.08 16.95 -3.03
N THR A 251 -45.09 16.99 -3.91
CA THR A 251 -44.74 18.15 -4.72
C THR A 251 -45.62 18.17 -5.99
N PRO A 252 -46.42 19.21 -6.20
CA PRO A 252 -47.19 19.33 -7.42
C PRO A 252 -46.30 19.30 -8.67
N PRO A 253 -46.62 18.52 -9.70
CA PRO A 253 -45.79 18.37 -10.91
C PRO A 253 -45.44 19.69 -11.61
N ALA A 254 -46.34 20.70 -11.47
CA ALA A 254 -46.10 22.02 -12.06
C ALA A 254 -44.98 22.83 -11.34
N LEU A 255 -44.61 22.48 -10.10
CA LEU A 255 -43.55 23.14 -9.35
C LEU A 255 -42.16 22.48 -9.56
N ALA A 256 -42.10 21.22 -9.95
CA ALA A 256 -40.83 20.47 -10.10
C ALA A 256 -39.83 21.16 -11.03
N PRO A 257 -40.20 21.69 -12.23
CA PRO A 257 -39.23 22.41 -13.09
C PRO A 257 -38.69 23.69 -12.43
N GLY A 258 -39.50 24.40 -11.67
CA GLY A 258 -39.07 25.59 -10.94
C GLY A 258 -38.07 25.28 -9.83
N LEU A 259 -38.24 24.19 -9.13
CA LEU A 259 -37.28 23.71 -8.09
C LEU A 259 -35.91 23.39 -8.67
N LEU A 260 -35.87 22.74 -9.82
CA LEU A 260 -34.60 22.43 -10.52
C LEU A 260 -33.93 23.73 -11.03
N GLN A 261 -34.70 24.71 -11.43
CA GLN A 261 -34.18 26.05 -11.79
C GLN A 261 -33.62 26.80 -10.55
N LEU A 262 -34.25 26.66 -9.39
CA LEU A 262 -33.71 27.25 -8.14
C LEU A 262 -32.38 26.59 -7.75
N ALA A 263 -32.23 25.30 -7.96
CA ALA A 263 -30.98 24.58 -7.76
C ALA A 263 -29.83 25.18 -8.60
N SER A 264 -30.09 25.51 -9.86
CA SER A 264 -29.09 26.14 -10.75
C SER A 264 -28.76 27.57 -10.34
N LEU A 265 -29.73 28.31 -9.74
CA LEU A 265 -29.51 29.69 -9.28
C LEU A 265 -28.72 29.76 -7.97
N ALA A 266 -28.97 28.85 -7.04
CA ALA A 266 -28.33 28.80 -5.72
C ALA A 266 -27.83 27.39 -5.43
N PRO A 267 -26.70 26.97 -6.04
CA PRO A 267 -26.22 25.59 -6.00
C PRO A 267 -25.80 25.12 -4.60
N ASN A 268 -25.47 26.03 -3.71
CA ASN A 268 -25.07 25.77 -2.32
C ASN A 268 -26.14 26.12 -1.28
N TYR A 269 -27.40 26.22 -1.69
CA TYR A 269 -28.46 26.67 -0.80
C TYR A 269 -28.69 25.75 0.40
N PHE A 270 -28.67 24.45 0.21
CA PHE A 270 -28.72 23.48 1.29
C PHE A 270 -27.32 23.03 1.65
N ASP A 271 -27.05 22.84 2.94
CA ASP A 271 -25.85 22.16 3.39
C ASP A 271 -25.78 20.73 2.77
N THR A 272 -24.60 20.29 2.36
CA THR A 272 -24.44 18.90 1.97
C THR A 272 -24.76 18.00 3.17
N ILE A 273 -25.62 17.01 2.96
CA ILE A 273 -25.91 16.00 3.98
C ILE A 273 -25.32 14.67 3.54
N MET A 274 -24.76 13.94 4.50
CA MET A 274 -24.23 12.59 4.29
C MET A 274 -25.16 11.56 4.92
N THR A 275 -25.36 10.43 4.27
CA THR A 275 -25.99 9.27 4.93
C THR A 275 -25.15 8.85 6.13
N THR A 276 -25.75 8.15 7.07
CA THR A 276 -25.00 7.52 8.15
C THR A 276 -24.37 6.24 7.61
N GLY A 277 -23.04 6.17 7.67
CA GLY A 277 -22.31 4.96 7.29
C GLY A 277 -22.34 3.87 8.36
N TYR A 278 -21.64 2.77 8.10
CA TYR A 278 -21.37 1.68 9.04
C TYR A 278 -19.93 1.78 9.54
N ASN A 279 -19.68 1.41 10.81
CA ASN A 279 -18.29 1.31 11.26
C ASN A 279 -17.58 0.22 10.46
N LEU A 280 -16.34 0.46 10.10
CA LEU A 280 -15.55 -0.47 9.30
C LEU A 280 -15.50 -1.88 9.92
N VAL A 281 -15.31 -1.99 11.24
CA VAL A 281 -15.26 -3.28 11.95
C VAL A 281 -16.57 -4.06 11.87
N ASP A 282 -17.72 -3.41 11.76
CA ASP A 282 -19.02 -4.06 11.62
C ASP A 282 -19.19 -4.73 10.24
N LEU A 283 -18.43 -4.25 9.24
CA LEU A 283 -18.45 -4.79 7.88
C LEU A 283 -17.45 -5.95 7.71
N ILE A 284 -16.20 -5.74 8.13
CA ILE A 284 -15.09 -6.67 7.84
C ILE A 284 -14.71 -7.58 9.02
N GLY A 285 -15.22 -7.29 10.24
CA GLY A 285 -14.78 -7.99 11.46
C GLY A 285 -13.36 -7.57 11.89
N ASP A 286 -12.82 -8.33 12.81
CA ASP A 286 -11.52 -8.05 13.46
C ASP A 286 -10.55 -9.24 13.43
N LYS A 287 -10.84 -10.27 12.64
CA LYS A 287 -10.00 -11.47 12.58
C LYS A 287 -8.91 -11.34 11.54
N ALA A 288 -7.70 -11.75 11.92
CA ALA A 288 -6.56 -11.86 11.03
C ALA A 288 -5.99 -13.29 11.06
N THR A 289 -5.74 -13.83 9.87
CA THR A 289 -5.11 -15.15 9.71
C THR A 289 -4.06 -15.11 8.62
N ASN A 290 -2.98 -15.90 8.77
CA ASN A 290 -1.97 -16.05 7.75
C ASN A 290 -1.34 -17.43 7.80
N THR A 291 -1.34 -18.14 6.68
CA THR A 291 -0.68 -19.44 6.52
C THR A 291 0.37 -19.35 5.42
N LYS A 292 1.57 -19.85 5.70
CA LYS A 292 2.67 -19.91 4.71
C LYS A 292 3.20 -21.32 4.58
N GLY A 293 3.50 -21.71 3.34
CA GLY A 293 4.16 -22.96 3.02
C GLY A 293 5.36 -22.73 2.11
N ASN A 294 6.49 -23.42 2.39
CA ASN A 294 7.67 -23.43 1.52
C ASN A 294 8.19 -24.87 1.41
N PHE A 295 8.13 -25.43 0.20
CA PHE A 295 8.55 -26.80 -0.10
C PHE A 295 9.61 -26.76 -1.19
N ALA A 296 10.74 -27.45 -1.00
CA ALA A 296 11.78 -27.50 -2.01
C ALA A 296 12.49 -28.84 -2.07
N ILE A 297 12.89 -29.21 -3.28
CA ILE A 297 13.74 -30.36 -3.60
C ILE A 297 14.98 -29.80 -4.30
N HIS A 298 16.17 -30.19 -3.82
CA HIS A 298 17.47 -29.81 -4.37
C HIS A 298 18.23 -31.07 -4.81
N TYR A 299 18.69 -31.09 -6.06
CA TYR A 299 19.45 -32.17 -6.61
C TYR A 299 20.82 -31.69 -7.12
N ARG A 300 21.92 -32.23 -6.56
CA ARG A 300 23.32 -31.94 -6.92
C ARG A 300 23.93 -33.15 -7.59
N PRO A 301 23.81 -33.34 -8.93
CA PRO A 301 24.42 -34.48 -9.62
C PRO A 301 25.94 -34.49 -9.49
N ASN A 302 26.55 -33.33 -9.38
CA ASN A 302 27.98 -33.10 -9.13
C ASN A 302 28.19 -31.78 -8.37
N SER A 303 29.42 -31.46 -7.97
CA SER A 303 29.78 -30.29 -7.18
C SER A 303 29.53 -28.94 -7.87
N ASN A 304 29.31 -28.91 -9.19
CA ASN A 304 29.20 -27.71 -9.99
C ASN A 304 27.79 -27.49 -10.57
N THR A 305 26.86 -28.41 -10.29
CA THR A 305 25.51 -28.38 -10.84
C THR A 305 24.48 -28.59 -9.72
N GLU A 306 23.50 -27.70 -9.62
CA GLU A 306 22.31 -27.85 -8.76
C GLU A 306 21.05 -27.61 -9.57
N ILE A 307 20.08 -28.50 -9.44
CA ILE A 307 18.73 -28.37 -9.94
C ILE A 307 17.80 -28.27 -8.72
N SER A 308 16.94 -27.27 -8.68
CA SER A 308 15.97 -27.14 -7.59
C SER A 308 14.57 -26.90 -8.12
N VAL A 309 13.58 -27.52 -7.45
CA VAL A 309 12.16 -27.27 -7.61
C VAL A 309 11.66 -26.74 -6.27
N GLN A 310 10.88 -25.65 -6.30
CA GLN A 310 10.36 -25.00 -5.09
C GLN A 310 8.93 -24.56 -5.29
N SER A 311 8.12 -24.64 -4.24
CA SER A 311 6.77 -24.10 -4.16
C SER A 311 6.64 -23.22 -2.92
N LEU A 312 6.21 -21.98 -3.12
CA LEU A 312 5.79 -21.04 -2.08
C LEU A 312 4.28 -20.86 -2.16
N ILE A 313 3.62 -20.89 -1.02
CA ILE A 313 2.18 -20.67 -0.90
C ILE A 313 1.95 -19.75 0.29
N GLY A 314 1.28 -18.64 0.08
CA GLY A 314 0.78 -17.75 1.13
C GLY A 314 -0.73 -17.63 1.02
N THR A 315 -1.43 -17.75 2.14
CA THR A 315 -2.88 -17.51 2.21
C THR A 315 -3.23 -16.81 3.52
N GLY A 316 -4.28 -16.00 3.49
CA GLY A 316 -4.71 -15.31 4.70
C GLY A 316 -5.95 -14.47 4.52
N SER A 317 -6.50 -14.04 5.66
CA SER A 317 -7.62 -13.12 5.74
C SER A 317 -7.26 -11.97 6.66
N ALA A 318 -7.37 -10.74 6.17
CA ALA A 318 -7.10 -9.51 6.91
C ALA A 318 -7.57 -8.28 6.11
N PRO A 319 -7.82 -7.14 6.77
CA PRO A 319 -8.02 -5.89 6.05
C PRO A 319 -6.73 -5.43 5.36
N LEU A 320 -6.87 -5.01 4.11
CA LEU A 320 -5.85 -4.30 3.34
C LEU A 320 -6.26 -2.83 3.26
N TYR A 321 -5.58 -1.99 4.03
CA TYR A 321 -5.83 -0.55 4.06
C TYR A 321 -5.10 0.11 2.89
N THR A 322 -5.86 0.62 1.93
CA THR A 322 -5.31 1.21 0.70
C THR A 322 -5.29 2.73 0.70
N GLY A 323 -5.59 3.34 1.85
CA GLY A 323 -5.65 4.81 1.99
C GLY A 323 -6.99 5.45 1.61
N GLY A 324 -7.98 4.70 1.13
CA GLY A 324 -9.28 5.25 0.75
C GLY A 324 -10.43 4.28 0.68
N THR A 325 -10.13 3.08 0.37
CA THR A 325 -11.04 1.95 0.53
C THR A 325 -10.28 0.87 1.29
N VAL A 326 -10.97 0.19 2.17
CA VAL A 326 -10.43 -1.01 2.80
C VAL A 326 -10.93 -2.21 2.01
N TYR A 327 -9.99 -2.99 1.46
CA TYR A 327 -10.31 -4.30 0.93
C TYR A 327 -10.20 -5.31 2.08
N TYR A 328 -11.25 -6.04 2.33
CA TYR A 328 -11.17 -7.21 3.19
C TYR A 328 -10.71 -8.39 2.35
N MET A 329 -9.43 -8.74 2.49
CA MET A 329 -8.92 -9.98 1.93
C MET A 329 -9.48 -11.14 2.73
N ASP A 330 -10.12 -12.10 2.07
CA ASP A 330 -10.68 -13.27 2.70
C ASP A 330 -10.32 -14.51 1.89
N ASP A 331 -9.49 -15.36 2.50
CA ASP A 331 -8.90 -16.53 1.84
C ASP A 331 -8.08 -16.19 0.58
N LEU A 332 -7.45 -15.00 0.55
CA LEU A 332 -6.51 -14.66 -0.52
C LEU A 332 -5.41 -15.72 -0.60
N VAL A 333 -5.07 -16.17 -1.81
CA VAL A 333 -4.00 -17.14 -2.07
C VAL A 333 -3.00 -16.58 -3.08
N LEU A 334 -1.72 -16.56 -2.73
CA LEU A 334 -0.61 -16.33 -3.66
C LEU A 334 0.26 -17.59 -3.72
N GLN A 335 0.42 -18.15 -4.92
CA GLN A 335 1.22 -19.36 -5.17
C GLN A 335 2.34 -19.05 -6.14
N GLN A 336 3.54 -19.57 -5.83
CA GLN A 336 4.70 -19.47 -6.71
C GLN A 336 5.38 -20.83 -6.82
N HIS A 337 5.71 -21.22 -8.05
CA HIS A 337 6.39 -22.50 -8.35
C HIS A 337 7.61 -22.23 -9.20
N LYS A 338 8.78 -22.70 -8.79
CA LYS A 338 10.07 -22.44 -9.43
C LYS A 338 10.76 -23.72 -9.84
N LEU A 339 11.35 -23.70 -11.03
CA LEU A 339 12.40 -24.62 -11.47
C LEU A 339 13.67 -23.82 -11.74
N GLN A 340 14.78 -24.19 -11.14
CA GLN A 340 16.07 -23.52 -11.31
C GLN A 340 17.18 -24.51 -11.60
N LEU A 341 18.02 -24.17 -12.56
CA LEU A 341 19.29 -24.82 -12.87
C LEU A 341 20.44 -23.85 -12.59
N LYS A 342 21.40 -24.26 -11.78
CA LYS A 342 22.72 -23.62 -11.66
C LYS A 342 23.78 -24.60 -12.12
N SER A 343 24.64 -24.22 -13.08
CA SER A 343 25.69 -25.08 -13.57
C SER A 343 26.88 -24.28 -14.09
N GLY A 344 27.98 -24.31 -13.38
CA GLY A 344 29.11 -23.45 -13.67
C GLY A 344 28.72 -21.98 -13.57
N GLY A 345 28.95 -21.18 -14.63
CA GLY A 345 28.50 -19.78 -14.69
C GLY A 345 27.04 -19.59 -15.08
N LEU A 346 26.32 -20.63 -15.53
CA LEU A 346 24.95 -20.55 -15.98
C LEU A 346 23.98 -20.63 -14.80
N THR A 347 23.07 -19.68 -14.72
CA THR A 347 21.81 -19.78 -13.94
C THR A 347 20.64 -19.62 -14.89
N ALA A 348 19.76 -20.63 -14.94
CA ALA A 348 18.49 -20.57 -15.66
C ALA A 348 17.34 -20.83 -14.69
N LYS A 349 16.31 -20.01 -14.77
CA LYS A 349 15.18 -20.04 -13.84
C LYS A 349 13.87 -19.83 -14.60
N PHE A 350 12.92 -20.69 -14.30
CA PHE A 350 11.51 -20.52 -14.65
C PHE A 350 10.72 -20.44 -13.36
N PHE A 351 9.78 -19.50 -13.26
CA PHE A 351 8.80 -19.53 -12.17
C PHE A 351 7.44 -19.01 -12.64
N TYR A 352 6.43 -19.52 -12.01
CA TYR A 352 5.03 -19.24 -12.23
C TYR A 352 4.44 -18.64 -10.97
N THR A 353 3.71 -17.54 -11.09
CA THR A 353 2.96 -16.92 -10.00
C THR A 353 1.48 -16.95 -10.34
N HIS A 354 0.65 -17.35 -9.39
CA HIS A 354 -0.81 -17.33 -9.48
C HIS A 354 -1.37 -16.67 -8.23
N GLU A 355 -2.27 -15.75 -8.46
CA GLU A 355 -3.06 -15.06 -7.43
C GLU A 355 -4.52 -15.51 -7.54
N ASP A 356 -5.19 -15.70 -6.39
CA ASP A 356 -6.62 -15.92 -6.28
C ASP A 356 -7.13 -15.06 -5.11
N ALA A 357 -8.01 -14.12 -5.41
CA ALA A 357 -8.55 -13.20 -4.42
C ALA A 357 -9.46 -13.87 -3.38
N GLY A 358 -9.84 -15.12 -3.58
CA GLY A 358 -10.75 -15.85 -2.68
C GLY A 358 -12.12 -15.20 -2.59
N ASN A 359 -12.55 -14.89 -1.36
CA ASN A 359 -13.82 -14.22 -1.06
C ASN A 359 -13.66 -12.73 -0.74
N SER A 360 -12.59 -12.12 -1.20
CA SER A 360 -12.24 -10.72 -0.89
C SER A 360 -13.29 -9.73 -1.38
N SER A 361 -13.46 -8.62 -0.65
CA SER A 361 -14.46 -7.59 -0.97
C SER A 361 -13.96 -6.18 -0.68
N ALA A 362 -14.60 -5.17 -1.29
CA ALA A 362 -14.37 -3.76 -1.00
C ALA A 362 -15.37 -3.27 0.07
N ALA A 363 -14.87 -2.91 1.26
CA ALA A 363 -15.70 -2.53 2.41
C ALA A 363 -16.62 -1.33 2.13
N LYS A 364 -16.15 -0.34 1.38
CA LYS A 364 -16.98 0.80 0.97
C LYS A 364 -18.20 0.38 0.16
N LEU A 365 -18.01 -0.53 -0.80
CA LEU A 365 -19.12 -1.05 -1.61
C LEU A 365 -19.98 -2.02 -0.82
N ASP A 366 -19.41 -2.80 0.11
CA ASP A 366 -20.19 -3.57 1.09
C ASP A 366 -21.19 -2.66 1.81
N ALA A 367 -20.70 -1.54 2.38
CA ALA A 367 -21.54 -0.59 3.11
C ALA A 367 -22.60 0.07 2.22
N ILE A 368 -22.24 0.56 1.04
CA ILE A 368 -23.16 1.18 0.08
C ILE A 368 -24.26 0.19 -0.34
N ASN A 369 -23.90 -1.04 -0.63
CA ASN A 369 -24.84 -2.07 -1.07
C ASN A 369 -25.76 -2.54 0.04
N VAL A 370 -25.26 -2.73 1.26
CA VAL A 370 -26.08 -3.00 2.46
C VAL A 370 -27.05 -1.86 2.70
N PHE A 371 -26.57 -0.60 2.61
CA PHE A 371 -27.42 0.58 2.76
C PHE A 371 -28.50 0.67 1.67
N ALA A 372 -28.16 0.32 0.42
CA ALA A 372 -29.12 0.31 -0.70
C ALA A 372 -30.24 -0.73 -0.54
N GLN A 373 -29.98 -1.83 0.21
CA GLN A 373 -30.96 -2.89 0.44
C GLN A 373 -31.94 -2.62 1.59
N GLN A 374 -31.75 -1.57 2.37
CA GLN A 374 -32.73 -1.15 3.38
C GLN A 374 -34.05 -0.73 2.73
N PRO A 375 -35.19 -0.75 3.46
CA PRO A 375 -36.47 -0.28 2.97
C PRO A 375 -36.41 1.15 2.41
N GLY A 376 -36.77 1.31 1.13
CA GLY A 376 -36.68 2.59 0.41
C GLY A 376 -35.30 2.93 -0.15
N GLY A 377 -34.25 2.20 0.21
CA GLY A 377 -32.89 2.40 -0.26
C GLY A 377 -32.33 3.78 0.04
N ILE A 378 -31.30 4.17 -0.72
CA ILE A 378 -30.61 5.46 -0.58
C ILE A 378 -31.55 6.64 -0.77
N LEU A 379 -32.42 6.59 -1.79
CA LEU A 379 -33.37 7.68 -2.06
C LEU A 379 -34.46 7.78 -0.99
N GLY A 380 -34.89 6.65 -0.44
CA GLY A 380 -35.85 6.62 0.67
C GLY A 380 -35.29 7.27 1.93
N TRP A 381 -34.00 7.04 2.23
CA TRP A 381 -33.30 7.70 3.33
C TRP A 381 -33.27 9.23 3.11
N GLY A 382 -32.82 9.68 1.94
CA GLY A 382 -32.78 11.11 1.59
C GLY A 382 -34.14 11.78 1.65
N GLY A 383 -35.18 11.10 1.15
CA GLY A 383 -36.57 11.59 1.22
C GLY A 383 -37.10 11.73 2.65
N ALA A 384 -36.88 10.72 3.51
CA ALA A 384 -37.26 10.74 4.92
C ALA A 384 -36.52 11.87 5.68
N TYR A 385 -35.23 12.04 5.40
CA TYR A 385 -34.42 13.11 5.97
C TYR A 385 -34.97 14.48 5.59
N LEU A 386 -35.14 14.76 4.30
CA LEU A 386 -35.62 16.07 3.80
C LEU A 386 -37.03 16.38 4.26
N ASN A 387 -37.96 15.43 4.25
CA ASN A 387 -39.30 15.62 4.75
C ASN A 387 -39.31 16.01 6.23
N THR A 388 -38.47 15.37 7.04
CA THR A 388 -38.39 15.68 8.47
C THR A 388 -37.70 17.02 8.71
N TYR A 389 -36.61 17.30 7.97
CA TYR A 389 -35.86 18.54 8.06
C TYR A 389 -36.75 19.76 7.69
N LEU A 390 -37.39 19.73 6.51
CA LEU A 390 -38.28 20.77 6.05
C LEU A 390 -39.55 20.86 6.90
N GLY A 391 -40.07 19.73 7.39
CA GLY A 391 -41.16 19.65 8.35
C GLY A 391 -40.85 20.36 9.66
N SER A 392 -39.65 20.22 10.17
CA SER A 392 -39.19 20.87 11.40
C SER A 392 -39.04 22.38 11.21
N ILE A 393 -38.50 22.83 10.06
CA ILE A 393 -38.44 24.24 9.68
C ILE A 393 -39.87 24.80 9.58
N GLY A 394 -40.77 24.11 8.89
CA GLY A 394 -42.15 24.53 8.77
C GLY A 394 -42.85 24.69 10.13
N GLY A 395 -42.65 23.75 11.02
CA GLY A 395 -43.17 23.77 12.39
C GLY A 395 -42.63 24.96 13.19
N SER A 396 -41.38 25.32 13.07
CA SER A 396 -40.77 26.46 13.77
C SER A 396 -41.34 27.83 13.35
N ILE A 397 -41.83 27.91 12.11
CA ILE A 397 -42.45 29.13 11.57
C ILE A 397 -43.98 29.06 11.52
N GLY A 398 -44.57 28.08 12.21
CA GLY A 398 -46.02 27.96 12.40
C GLY A 398 -46.78 27.39 11.19
N ILE A 399 -46.13 26.73 10.25
CA ILE A 399 -46.78 26.04 9.11
C ILE A 399 -47.30 24.68 9.59
N PRO A 400 -48.58 24.33 9.35
CA PRO A 400 -49.08 23.01 9.69
C PRO A 400 -48.34 21.88 8.99
N PRO A 401 -48.13 20.70 9.62
CA PRO A 401 -47.36 19.58 9.03
C PRO A 401 -47.81 19.15 7.63
N SER A 402 -49.12 19.22 7.36
CA SER A 402 -49.70 18.88 6.04
C SER A 402 -49.36 19.88 4.93
N GLN A 403 -48.86 21.05 5.27
CA GLN A 403 -48.49 22.14 4.36
C GLN A 403 -46.98 22.47 4.47
N ALA A 404 -46.25 21.84 5.38
CA ALA A 404 -44.88 22.22 5.72
C ALA A 404 -43.97 22.21 4.49
N LEU A 405 -43.97 21.12 3.68
CA LEU A 405 -43.14 21.01 2.48
C LEU A 405 -43.38 22.21 1.52
N LEU A 406 -44.62 22.42 1.13
CA LEU A 406 -44.96 23.48 0.15
C LEU A 406 -44.74 24.88 0.71
N GLY A 407 -45.08 25.12 2.00
CA GLY A 407 -44.91 26.41 2.66
C GLY A 407 -43.41 26.78 2.82
N VAL A 408 -42.60 25.84 3.23
CA VAL A 408 -41.13 26.06 3.35
C VAL A 408 -40.52 26.27 1.98
N MET A 409 -40.92 25.49 0.96
CA MET A 409 -40.43 25.67 -0.41
C MET A 409 -40.79 27.01 -1.00
N GLY A 410 -41.99 27.53 -0.70
CA GLY A 410 -42.39 28.89 -1.08
C GLY A 410 -41.49 29.98 -0.47
N GLN A 411 -41.10 29.83 0.80
CA GLN A 411 -40.12 30.74 1.44
C GLN A 411 -38.73 30.63 0.84
N ILE A 412 -38.26 29.41 0.53
CA ILE A 412 -36.98 29.16 -0.15
C ILE A 412 -36.99 29.86 -1.52
N GLN A 413 -38.02 29.65 -2.32
CA GLN A 413 -38.17 30.29 -3.64
C GLN A 413 -38.14 31.83 -3.51
N ASN A 414 -38.86 32.38 -2.59
CA ASN A 414 -38.88 33.84 -2.36
C ASN A 414 -37.48 34.34 -1.96
N HIS A 415 -36.78 33.64 -1.09
CA HIS A 415 -35.43 34.02 -0.67
C HIS A 415 -34.45 34.03 -1.83
N ILE A 416 -34.39 32.95 -2.62
CA ILE A 416 -33.48 32.83 -3.78
C ILE A 416 -33.82 33.89 -4.84
N LEU A 417 -35.11 34.06 -5.20
CA LEU A 417 -35.52 35.00 -6.25
C LEU A 417 -35.33 36.46 -5.80
N SER A 418 -35.59 36.81 -4.54
CA SER A 418 -35.32 38.15 -4.02
C SER A 418 -33.83 38.46 -4.00
N THR A 419 -32.99 37.52 -3.64
CA THR A 419 -31.52 37.63 -3.70
C THR A 419 -31.06 37.80 -5.15
N ALA A 420 -31.58 37.00 -6.08
CA ALA A 420 -31.29 37.13 -7.51
C ALA A 420 -31.62 38.54 -8.05
N ALA A 421 -32.70 39.13 -7.57
CA ALA A 421 -33.15 40.49 -8.00
C ALA A 421 -32.33 41.60 -7.38
N THR A 422 -31.85 41.45 -6.14
CA THR A 422 -31.19 42.51 -5.36
C THR A 422 -29.67 42.38 -5.30
N ASN A 423 -29.12 41.16 -5.25
CA ASN A 423 -27.69 40.89 -5.17
C ASN A 423 -27.37 39.57 -5.84
N PRO A 424 -27.33 39.48 -7.19
CA PRO A 424 -27.08 38.24 -7.91
C PRO A 424 -25.74 37.57 -7.56
N ALA A 425 -24.73 38.36 -7.20
CA ALA A 425 -23.40 37.83 -6.83
C ALA A 425 -23.41 36.98 -5.53
N ALA A 426 -24.39 37.19 -4.67
CA ALA A 426 -24.53 36.44 -3.42
C ALA A 426 -25.14 35.06 -3.62
N LEU A 427 -25.71 34.73 -4.77
CA LEU A 427 -26.40 33.47 -5.02
C LEU A 427 -25.51 32.24 -4.85
N GLN A 428 -24.23 32.36 -5.24
CA GLN A 428 -23.27 31.24 -5.14
C GLN A 428 -22.98 30.81 -3.69
N ASN A 429 -23.07 31.78 -2.75
CA ASN A 429 -22.82 31.53 -1.33
C ASN A 429 -24.10 31.62 -0.49
N LEU A 430 -25.28 31.68 -1.12
CA LEU A 430 -26.54 31.77 -0.43
C LEU A 430 -26.89 30.45 0.25
N SER A 431 -27.13 30.50 1.56
CA SER A 431 -27.51 29.35 2.37
C SER A 431 -28.95 29.42 2.87
N ILE A 432 -29.55 28.29 3.16
CA ILE A 432 -30.82 28.19 3.86
C ILE A 432 -30.78 28.87 5.23
N ASN A 433 -29.64 28.92 5.88
CA ASN A 433 -29.41 29.59 7.16
C ASN A 433 -29.41 31.12 7.04
N ASP A 434 -29.26 31.66 5.83
CA ASP A 434 -29.38 33.10 5.57
C ASP A 434 -30.83 33.56 5.41
N ASN A 435 -31.78 32.63 5.37
CA ASN A 435 -33.18 32.94 5.22
C ASN A 435 -33.74 33.58 6.50
N PRO A 436 -34.14 34.86 6.44
CA PRO A 436 -34.56 35.61 7.63
C PRO A 436 -35.84 35.07 8.29
N VAL A 437 -36.57 34.19 7.59
CA VAL A 437 -37.82 33.57 8.11
C VAL A 437 -37.49 32.32 8.92
N PHE A 438 -36.44 31.57 8.58
CA PHE A 438 -36.17 30.26 9.18
C PHE A 438 -35.31 30.37 10.44
N GLY A 439 -34.40 31.33 10.51
CA GLY A 439 -33.37 31.40 11.53
C GLY A 439 -32.37 30.29 11.36
N ASP A 440 -31.72 29.84 12.46
CA ASP A 440 -30.72 28.78 12.44
C ASP A 440 -31.39 27.40 12.28
N THR A 441 -31.23 26.80 11.14
CA THR A 441 -31.83 25.48 10.80
C THR A 441 -30.97 24.28 11.18
N ARG A 442 -29.73 24.50 11.64
CA ARG A 442 -28.77 23.42 11.95
C ARG A 442 -29.27 22.44 13.03
N ASN A 443 -30.06 22.92 13.95
CA ASN A 443 -30.65 22.13 15.03
C ASN A 443 -31.63 21.03 14.57
N TYR A 444 -32.14 21.11 13.33
CA TYR A 444 -33.13 20.16 12.81
C TYR A 444 -32.48 18.93 12.14
N HIS A 445 -31.17 18.98 11.84
CA HIS A 445 -30.46 17.87 11.18
C HIS A 445 -30.47 16.59 12.00
N ASN A 446 -30.32 16.67 13.32
CA ASN A 446 -30.32 15.49 14.20
C ASN A 446 -31.66 14.75 14.19
N ALA A 447 -32.78 15.49 14.25
CA ALA A 447 -34.12 14.89 14.19
C ALA A 447 -34.35 14.24 12.80
N ALA A 448 -33.94 14.90 11.72
CA ALA A 448 -34.05 14.41 10.37
C ALA A 448 -33.23 13.12 10.17
N ARG A 449 -31.99 13.10 10.66
CA ARG A 449 -31.11 11.91 10.60
C ARG A 449 -31.67 10.75 11.40
N SER A 450 -32.21 11.00 12.60
CA SER A 450 -32.80 9.97 13.46
C SER A 450 -33.97 9.27 12.76
N VAL A 451 -34.83 10.01 12.07
CA VAL A 451 -35.98 9.44 11.32
C VAL A 451 -35.48 8.69 10.08
N ALA A 452 -34.53 9.26 9.34
CA ALA A 452 -33.97 8.62 8.15
C ALA A 452 -33.26 7.30 8.47
N ASN A 453 -32.56 7.22 9.62
CA ASN A 453 -31.85 6.01 10.08
C ASN A 453 -32.76 4.92 10.65
N ALA A 454 -34.04 5.19 10.89
CA ALA A 454 -34.94 4.24 11.54
C ALA A 454 -35.09 2.89 10.80
N ASN A 455 -34.78 2.89 9.50
CA ASN A 455 -34.86 1.67 8.65
C ASN A 455 -33.47 1.12 8.29
N MET A 456 -32.38 1.63 8.85
CA MET A 456 -31.05 1.09 8.59
C MET A 456 -30.96 -0.36 9.10
N LEU A 457 -30.30 -1.20 8.31
CA LEU A 457 -30.00 -2.58 8.72
C LEU A 457 -29.01 -2.56 9.88
N VAL A 458 -29.33 -3.28 10.94
CA VAL A 458 -28.53 -3.30 12.16
C VAL A 458 -27.36 -4.28 12.02
N PRO A 459 -26.10 -3.86 12.20
CA PRO A 459 -24.96 -4.75 12.15
C PRO A 459 -25.14 -6.01 13.01
N GLY A 460 -24.82 -7.16 12.42
CA GLY A 460 -24.98 -8.48 13.08
C GLY A 460 -26.40 -9.07 13.02
N SER A 461 -27.40 -8.34 12.55
CA SER A 461 -28.74 -8.91 12.30
C SER A 461 -28.72 -9.88 11.11
N GLU A 462 -29.73 -10.75 11.02
CA GLU A 462 -29.84 -11.68 9.89
C GLU A 462 -30.01 -10.92 8.56
N GLU A 463 -30.81 -9.87 8.55
CA GLU A 463 -31.03 -9.02 7.38
C GLU A 463 -29.73 -8.33 6.92
N PHE A 464 -28.95 -7.76 7.86
CA PHE A 464 -27.64 -7.16 7.58
C PHE A 464 -26.68 -8.19 6.99
N ASN A 465 -26.56 -9.36 7.62
CA ASN A 465 -25.66 -10.43 7.19
C ASN A 465 -26.05 -10.97 5.80
N ASN A 466 -27.34 -11.10 5.52
CA ASN A 466 -27.83 -11.51 4.21
C ASN A 466 -27.52 -10.45 3.13
N ALA A 467 -27.71 -9.17 3.45
CA ALA A 467 -27.40 -8.06 2.55
C ALA A 467 -25.89 -8.02 2.24
N LEU A 468 -25.06 -8.19 3.26
CA LEU A 468 -23.60 -8.24 3.13
C LEU A 468 -23.14 -9.44 2.28
N ALA A 469 -23.71 -10.64 2.54
CA ALA A 469 -23.40 -11.83 1.75
C ALA A 469 -23.81 -11.67 0.27
N LEU A 470 -24.97 -11.05 0.03
CA LEU A 470 -25.42 -10.77 -1.35
C LEU A 470 -24.49 -9.77 -2.04
N SER A 471 -24.02 -8.70 -1.35
CA SER A 471 -23.05 -7.76 -1.86
C SER A 471 -21.75 -8.49 -2.29
N ARG A 472 -21.18 -9.30 -1.42
CA ARG A 472 -19.92 -10.03 -1.64
C ARG A 472 -19.99 -11.09 -2.72
N SER A 473 -21.17 -11.68 -2.94
CA SER A 473 -21.39 -12.70 -3.97
C SER A 473 -21.43 -12.15 -5.40
N ASN A 474 -21.50 -10.83 -5.55
CA ASN A 474 -21.55 -10.17 -6.85
C ASN A 474 -20.24 -9.41 -7.11
N PRO A 475 -19.73 -9.39 -8.36
CA PRO A 475 -18.54 -8.63 -8.72
C PRO A 475 -18.69 -7.12 -8.50
N LEU A 476 -17.58 -6.44 -8.24
CA LEU A 476 -17.47 -4.98 -8.06
C LEU A 476 -18.14 -4.11 -9.13
N GLN A 477 -18.27 -4.61 -10.36
CA GLN A 477 -18.87 -3.87 -11.46
C GLN A 477 -20.38 -3.63 -11.34
N GLN A 478 -21.06 -4.37 -10.51
CA GLN A 478 -22.51 -4.26 -10.38
C GLN A 478 -22.83 -3.40 -9.16
N PHE A 479 -23.84 -2.53 -9.28
CA PHE A 479 -24.29 -1.63 -8.22
C PHE A 479 -24.68 -2.36 -6.90
N VAL A 480 -24.75 -3.67 -6.94
CA VAL A 480 -25.07 -4.54 -5.80
C VAL A 480 -23.89 -5.41 -5.38
N GLY A 481 -22.73 -5.27 -6.02
CA GLY A 481 -21.57 -6.13 -5.82
C GLY A 481 -20.38 -5.40 -5.18
N SER A 482 -19.64 -6.12 -4.35
CA SER A 482 -18.40 -5.69 -3.71
C SER A 482 -17.28 -6.73 -3.84
N GLY A 483 -17.60 -7.90 -4.39
CA GLY A 483 -16.68 -9.04 -4.52
C GLY A 483 -15.52 -8.75 -5.48
N VAL A 484 -14.30 -8.90 -4.98
CA VAL A 484 -13.08 -8.79 -5.79
C VAL A 484 -12.79 -10.14 -6.43
N ILE A 485 -12.71 -10.17 -7.74
CA ILE A 485 -12.31 -11.36 -8.49
C ILE A 485 -10.91 -11.14 -9.02
N ASP A 486 -10.01 -12.06 -8.73
CA ASP A 486 -8.69 -12.16 -9.34
C ASP A 486 -8.27 -13.62 -9.45
N ILE A 487 -7.92 -14.05 -10.65
CA ILE A 487 -7.36 -15.36 -10.98
C ILE A 487 -6.17 -15.21 -11.93
N SER A 488 -5.39 -14.16 -11.73
CA SER A 488 -4.30 -13.74 -12.61
C SER A 488 -3.03 -14.59 -12.47
N LYS A 489 -2.22 -14.59 -13.51
CA LYS A 489 -1.01 -15.42 -13.61
C LYS A 489 0.13 -14.66 -14.24
N ILE A 490 1.36 -14.99 -13.80
CA ILE A 490 2.60 -14.50 -14.41
C ILE A 490 3.55 -15.67 -14.64
N PHE A 491 4.08 -15.76 -15.85
CA PHE A 491 5.11 -16.73 -16.23
C PHE A 491 6.43 -16.00 -16.42
N ASN A 492 7.48 -16.40 -15.69
CA ASN A 492 8.77 -15.74 -15.71
C ASN A 492 9.86 -16.71 -16.18
N TYR A 493 10.70 -16.25 -17.10
CA TYR A 493 11.86 -16.96 -17.61
C TYR A 493 13.08 -16.06 -17.47
N GLU A 494 14.11 -16.50 -16.77
CA GLU A 494 15.34 -15.75 -16.57
C GLU A 494 16.57 -16.64 -16.85
N MET A 495 17.57 -16.05 -17.44
CA MET A 495 18.84 -16.71 -17.70
C MET A 495 19.99 -15.73 -17.55
N ASP A 496 20.98 -16.12 -16.77
CA ASP A 496 22.21 -15.35 -16.53
C ASP A 496 23.42 -16.24 -16.79
N TYR A 497 24.49 -15.65 -17.31
CA TYR A 497 25.77 -16.29 -17.46
C TYR A 497 26.90 -15.44 -16.90
N ASP A 498 27.56 -15.94 -15.86
CA ASP A 498 28.77 -15.38 -15.26
C ASP A 498 30.00 -16.00 -15.92
N PHE A 499 30.75 -15.17 -16.64
CA PHE A 499 31.99 -15.61 -17.28
C PHE A 499 33.13 -15.80 -16.29
N GLY A 500 32.99 -15.35 -15.02
CA GLY A 500 34.07 -15.37 -14.04
C GLY A 500 35.26 -14.54 -14.52
N ASN A 501 36.45 -14.99 -14.16
CA ASN A 501 37.68 -14.32 -14.52
C ASN A 501 38.24 -14.80 -15.89
N LYS A 502 37.37 -15.07 -16.87
CA LYS A 502 37.83 -15.53 -18.22
C LYS A 502 38.45 -14.39 -19.04
N PHE A 503 38.23 -13.16 -18.69
CA PHE A 503 38.70 -11.96 -19.38
C PHE A 503 39.70 -11.18 -18.51
N ASP A 504 40.77 -10.72 -19.10
CA ASP A 504 41.79 -9.92 -18.37
C ASP A 504 41.27 -8.56 -17.94
N PHE A 505 40.23 -8.03 -18.58
CA PHE A 505 39.62 -6.76 -18.24
C PHE A 505 38.60 -6.83 -17.08
N GLY A 506 38.30 -8.01 -16.58
CA GLY A 506 37.41 -8.20 -15.43
C GLY A 506 36.38 -9.30 -15.60
N ASN A 507 35.45 -9.39 -14.63
CA ASN A 507 34.36 -10.32 -14.62
C ASN A 507 33.15 -9.72 -15.36
N LEU A 508 32.68 -10.43 -16.41
CA LEU A 508 31.51 -10.09 -17.19
C LEU A 508 30.33 -11.01 -16.84
N ILE A 509 29.18 -10.44 -16.56
CA ILE A 509 27.90 -11.15 -16.46
C ILE A 509 26.98 -10.63 -17.55
N VAL A 510 26.26 -11.52 -18.22
CA VAL A 510 25.17 -11.17 -19.14
C VAL A 510 23.90 -11.92 -18.73
N GLY A 511 22.76 -11.31 -18.94
CA GLY A 511 21.49 -11.97 -18.63
C GLY A 511 20.33 -11.42 -19.43
N ALA A 512 19.27 -12.23 -19.49
CA ALA A 512 18.02 -11.88 -20.13
C ALA A 512 16.84 -12.44 -19.36
N ASN A 513 15.70 -11.77 -19.47
CA ASN A 513 14.44 -12.24 -18.93
C ASN A 513 13.31 -12.04 -19.93
N TYR A 514 12.31 -12.90 -19.79
CA TYR A 514 11.02 -12.78 -20.45
C TYR A 514 9.92 -13.06 -19.43
N ARG A 515 8.91 -12.21 -19.38
CA ARG A 515 7.78 -12.33 -18.46
C ARG A 515 6.49 -12.21 -19.26
N ASN A 516 5.55 -13.13 -19.06
CA ASN A 516 4.23 -13.08 -19.68
C ASN A 516 3.16 -12.94 -18.60
N TYR A 517 2.27 -11.99 -18.77
CA TYR A 517 1.15 -11.70 -17.90
C TYR A 517 -0.15 -12.19 -18.54
N GLU A 518 -0.99 -12.84 -17.74
CA GLU A 518 -2.36 -13.22 -18.03
C GLU A 518 -3.22 -12.70 -16.87
N LEU A 519 -3.81 -11.51 -17.03
CA LEU A 519 -4.57 -10.84 -15.98
C LEU A 519 -6.06 -11.11 -16.20
N SER A 520 -6.71 -11.64 -15.16
CA SER A 520 -8.13 -11.99 -15.22
C SER A 520 -8.85 -11.59 -13.93
N THR A 521 -9.61 -10.51 -14.01
CA THR A 521 -10.47 -10.00 -12.93
C THR A 521 -11.95 -10.16 -13.29
N LEU A 522 -12.26 -10.73 -14.45
CA LEU A 522 -13.60 -10.83 -15.03
C LEU A 522 -14.34 -9.49 -15.02
N GLY A 523 -13.59 -8.40 -15.20
CA GLY A 523 -14.08 -7.04 -15.19
C GLY A 523 -14.42 -6.47 -13.81
N SER A 524 -14.09 -7.13 -12.72
CA SER A 524 -14.35 -6.61 -11.36
C SER A 524 -13.40 -5.45 -10.99
N LEU A 525 -12.17 -5.48 -11.47
CA LEU A 525 -11.15 -4.45 -11.23
C LEU A 525 -10.66 -3.81 -12.53
N TYR A 526 -10.41 -4.64 -13.55
CA TYR A 526 -9.80 -4.21 -14.81
C TYR A 526 -10.81 -4.18 -15.95
N THR A 527 -10.39 -3.60 -17.06
CA THR A 527 -11.19 -3.53 -18.29
C THR A 527 -11.15 -4.84 -19.10
N ASP A 528 -11.02 -5.98 -18.45
CA ASP A 528 -10.96 -7.34 -19.00
C ASP A 528 -12.36 -7.98 -19.17
N TYR A 529 -13.36 -7.18 -19.53
CA TYR A 529 -14.79 -7.54 -19.61
C TYR A 529 -15.12 -8.76 -20.48
N ASN A 530 -14.32 -9.03 -21.51
CA ASN A 530 -14.61 -10.08 -22.49
C ASN A 530 -13.53 -11.16 -22.56
N ALA A 531 -12.32 -10.88 -22.10
CA ALA A 531 -11.19 -11.79 -22.13
C ALA A 531 -10.08 -11.28 -21.19
N PRO A 532 -9.22 -12.16 -20.67
CA PRO A 532 -8.03 -11.77 -19.93
C PRO A 532 -7.16 -10.78 -20.70
N ILE A 533 -6.48 -9.89 -19.98
CA ILE A 533 -5.49 -8.99 -20.56
C ILE A 533 -4.15 -9.72 -20.61
N GLU A 534 -3.63 -9.91 -21.82
CA GLU A 534 -2.36 -10.56 -22.04
C GLU A 534 -1.32 -9.57 -22.57
N TYR A 535 -0.13 -9.58 -21.99
CA TYR A 535 1.01 -8.81 -22.47
C TYR A 535 2.33 -9.41 -22.00
N ALA A 536 3.43 -9.00 -22.62
CA ALA A 536 4.75 -9.49 -22.27
C ALA A 536 5.72 -8.35 -21.93
N GLU A 537 6.70 -8.68 -21.09
CA GLU A 537 7.86 -7.87 -20.77
C GLU A 537 9.13 -8.67 -21.07
N TYR A 538 10.13 -8.04 -21.68
CA TYR A 538 11.44 -8.65 -21.91
C TYR A 538 12.56 -7.67 -21.68
N GLY A 539 13.68 -8.17 -21.22
CA GLY A 539 14.86 -7.36 -20.96
C GLY A 539 16.16 -8.14 -21.11
N ALA A 540 17.23 -7.40 -21.32
CA ALA A 540 18.59 -7.96 -21.37
C ALA A 540 19.57 -6.98 -20.73
N TYR A 541 20.59 -7.50 -20.05
CA TYR A 541 21.61 -6.71 -19.38
C TYR A 541 22.99 -7.28 -19.52
N ALA A 542 23.98 -6.41 -19.31
CA ALA A 542 25.37 -6.78 -19.13
C ALA A 542 25.96 -6.02 -17.94
N GLN A 543 26.82 -6.66 -17.17
CA GLN A 543 27.59 -6.07 -16.07
C GLN A 543 29.05 -6.47 -16.18
N LEU A 544 29.93 -5.49 -16.06
CA LEU A 544 31.37 -5.64 -15.94
C LEU A 544 31.82 -5.21 -14.55
N LYS A 545 32.56 -6.06 -13.84
CA LYS A 545 33.34 -5.71 -12.64
C LYS A 545 34.82 -5.78 -12.97
N SER A 546 35.58 -4.72 -12.68
CA SER A 546 37.01 -4.61 -12.99
C SER A 546 37.75 -3.98 -11.80
N GLU A 547 38.92 -4.51 -11.53
CA GLU A 547 39.86 -3.94 -10.57
C GLU A 547 40.87 -3.06 -11.30
N LEU A 548 41.06 -1.83 -10.86
CA LEU A 548 41.88 -0.81 -11.44
C LEU A 548 42.97 -0.37 -10.44
N PHE A 549 44.14 0.04 -10.95
CA PHE A 549 45.21 0.60 -10.13
C PHE A 549 45.65 -0.37 -9.01
N ASP A 550 45.95 -1.62 -9.39
CA ASP A 550 46.38 -2.71 -8.46
C ASP A 550 45.39 -2.94 -7.29
N GLY A 551 44.09 -2.82 -7.54
CA GLY A 551 43.04 -3.07 -6.56
C GLY A 551 42.68 -1.86 -5.68
N LEU A 552 43.29 -0.68 -5.93
CA LEU A 552 42.90 0.57 -5.25
C LEU A 552 41.45 0.95 -5.57
N VAL A 553 40.98 0.71 -6.80
CA VAL A 553 39.64 1.04 -7.26
C VAL A 553 38.97 -0.18 -7.86
N SER A 554 37.83 -0.60 -7.28
CA SER A 554 36.91 -1.55 -7.93
C SER A 554 35.82 -0.78 -8.68
N MET A 555 35.73 -1.02 -10.00
CA MET A 555 34.72 -0.43 -10.86
C MET A 555 33.63 -1.48 -11.18
N THR A 556 32.36 -1.07 -11.10
CA THR A 556 31.24 -1.86 -11.62
C THR A 556 30.45 -1.01 -12.60
N ALA A 557 30.32 -1.47 -13.84
CA ALA A 557 29.53 -0.83 -14.89
C ALA A 557 28.44 -1.80 -15.36
N SER A 558 27.21 -1.35 -15.46
CA SER A 558 26.08 -2.16 -15.92
C SER A 558 25.22 -1.35 -16.88
N ALA A 559 24.60 -2.04 -17.84
CA ALA A 559 23.61 -1.46 -18.73
C ALA A 559 22.51 -2.50 -18.99
N ARG A 560 21.28 -2.03 -19.05
CA ARG A 560 20.11 -2.87 -19.28
C ARG A 560 19.13 -2.17 -20.22
N TYR A 561 18.42 -2.94 -21.00
CA TYR A 561 17.28 -2.51 -21.81
C TYR A 561 16.07 -3.40 -21.50
N ASP A 562 14.91 -2.78 -21.27
CA ASP A 562 13.63 -3.43 -21.00
C ASP A 562 12.53 -2.84 -21.87
N LYS A 563 11.53 -3.66 -22.23
CA LYS A 563 10.35 -3.27 -23.01
C LYS A 563 9.13 -4.08 -22.58
N GLN A 564 7.99 -3.37 -22.37
CA GLN A 564 6.66 -4.00 -22.32
C GLN A 564 5.95 -3.86 -23.67
N THR A 565 5.19 -4.89 -24.05
CA THR A 565 4.49 -4.91 -25.37
C THR A 565 3.31 -3.94 -25.45
N VAL A 566 2.78 -3.51 -24.31
CA VAL A 566 1.64 -2.56 -24.21
C VAL A 566 2.07 -1.10 -24.03
N LEU A 567 3.37 -0.82 -23.92
CA LEU A 567 3.91 0.53 -23.87
C LEU A 567 4.62 0.88 -25.17
N ASP A 568 4.54 2.15 -25.57
CA ASP A 568 5.13 2.62 -26.83
C ASP A 568 6.66 2.59 -26.79
N ASP A 569 7.27 2.91 -25.65
CA ASP A 569 8.72 3.04 -25.47
C ASP A 569 9.32 1.90 -24.64
N GLY A 570 10.62 1.67 -24.81
CA GLY A 570 11.44 0.82 -23.93
C GLY A 570 12.40 1.67 -23.11
N ASN A 571 12.95 1.09 -22.05
CA ASN A 571 13.77 1.79 -21.07
C ASN A 571 15.22 1.30 -21.11
N PHE A 572 16.16 2.24 -21.18
CA PHE A 572 17.59 1.98 -21.07
C PHE A 572 18.13 2.50 -19.75
N THR A 573 18.74 1.63 -18.94
CA THR A 573 19.20 1.94 -17.58
C THR A 573 20.68 1.64 -17.42
N PRO A 574 21.55 2.67 -17.45
CA PRO A 574 22.95 2.56 -17.10
C PRO A 574 23.20 2.66 -15.60
N ARG A 575 24.28 2.04 -15.14
CA ARG A 575 24.84 2.18 -13.80
C ARG A 575 26.36 2.17 -13.85
N LEU A 576 26.99 3.05 -13.06
CA LEU A 576 28.43 3.09 -12.85
C LEU A 576 28.72 3.28 -11.36
N GLY A 577 29.49 2.37 -10.78
CA GLY A 577 29.91 2.42 -9.39
C GLY A 577 31.41 2.26 -9.23
N PHE A 578 31.97 3.02 -8.29
CA PHE A 578 33.37 2.94 -7.89
C PHE A 578 33.47 2.70 -6.40
N LEU A 579 34.31 1.76 -6.02
CA LEU A 579 34.74 1.55 -4.65
C LEU A 579 36.24 1.87 -4.58
N ILE A 580 36.61 2.84 -3.79
CA ILE A 580 37.99 3.30 -3.60
C ILE A 580 38.46 2.79 -2.24
N ASN A 581 39.36 1.81 -2.23
CA ASN A 581 39.93 1.20 -1.04
C ASN A 581 41.08 2.07 -0.51
N LEU A 582 40.81 2.88 0.52
CA LEU A 582 41.85 3.72 1.15
C LEU A 582 42.85 2.86 1.93
N ASN A 583 42.38 1.80 2.56
CA ASN A 583 43.15 0.75 3.21
C ASN A 583 42.22 -0.46 3.50
N GLU A 584 42.71 -1.48 4.18
CA GLU A 584 41.95 -2.70 4.52
C GLU A 584 40.69 -2.45 5.38
N ASN A 585 40.62 -1.30 6.05
CA ASN A 585 39.56 -0.95 6.99
C ASN A 585 38.69 0.23 6.53
N GLN A 586 38.99 0.86 5.40
CA GLN A 586 38.32 2.09 4.96
C GLN A 586 38.13 2.12 3.46
N ASN A 587 36.95 2.46 3.04
CA ASN A 587 36.66 2.73 1.63
C ASN A 587 35.67 3.90 1.43
N ILE A 588 35.73 4.44 0.21
CA ILE A 588 34.76 5.42 -0.31
C ILE A 588 34.04 4.74 -1.47
N ARG A 589 32.75 4.88 -1.54
CA ARG A 589 31.92 4.43 -2.66
C ARG A 589 31.23 5.60 -3.34
N ILE A 590 31.19 5.59 -4.68
CA ILE A 590 30.50 6.58 -5.50
C ILE A 590 29.70 5.80 -6.54
N THR A 591 28.42 6.07 -6.63
CA THR A 591 27.55 5.40 -7.62
C THR A 591 26.67 6.42 -8.31
N ALA A 592 26.61 6.32 -9.65
CA ALA A 592 25.61 6.99 -10.48
C ALA A 592 24.80 5.91 -11.21
N GLN A 593 23.48 5.98 -11.13
CA GLN A 593 22.61 4.97 -11.70
C GLN A 593 21.24 5.54 -12.06
N THR A 594 20.57 4.86 -12.96
CA THR A 594 19.18 5.14 -13.29
C THR A 594 18.30 3.94 -12.89
N GLY A 595 17.06 4.23 -12.59
CA GLY A 595 16.03 3.25 -12.37
C GLY A 595 14.75 3.68 -13.08
N PHE A 596 13.85 2.74 -13.30
CA PHE A 596 12.54 3.02 -13.84
C PHE A 596 11.49 2.10 -13.21
N ARG A 597 10.25 2.58 -13.20
CA ARG A 597 9.06 1.82 -12.85
C ARG A 597 8.13 1.83 -14.07
N ASN A 598 7.75 0.65 -14.53
CA ASN A 598 6.62 0.57 -15.45
C ASN A 598 5.34 0.96 -14.69
N PRO A 599 4.33 1.54 -15.36
CA PRO A 599 3.01 1.64 -14.76
C PRO A 599 2.58 0.27 -14.23
N THR A 600 2.05 0.21 -13.01
CA THR A 600 1.51 -1.01 -12.43
C THR A 600 0.38 -1.56 -13.29
N ASN A 601 -0.09 -2.76 -13.00
CA ASN A 601 -1.27 -3.28 -13.68
C ASN A 601 -2.52 -2.46 -13.36
N GLN A 602 -2.59 -1.89 -12.16
CA GLN A 602 -3.65 -0.93 -11.80
C GLN A 602 -3.55 0.35 -12.61
N ASP A 603 -2.39 1.03 -12.63
CA ASP A 603 -2.19 2.26 -13.39
C ASP A 603 -2.59 2.11 -14.88
N LYS A 604 -2.38 0.91 -15.44
CA LYS A 604 -2.69 0.62 -16.85
C LYS A 604 -4.14 0.26 -17.11
N PHE A 605 -4.70 -0.64 -16.30
CA PHE A 605 -5.87 -1.43 -16.71
C PHE A 605 -7.09 -1.26 -15.82
N ILE A 606 -6.99 -0.52 -14.70
CA ILE A 606 -8.12 -0.33 -13.79
C ILE A 606 -9.31 0.31 -14.51
N GLY A 607 -10.51 -0.21 -14.23
CA GLY A 607 -11.79 0.33 -14.70
C GLY A 607 -12.82 0.17 -13.58
N LEU A 608 -12.50 0.72 -12.39
CA LEU A 608 -13.16 0.42 -11.13
C LEU A 608 -14.26 1.41 -10.81
N ASN A 609 -15.46 0.89 -10.54
CA ASN A 609 -16.58 1.66 -10.03
C ASN A 609 -16.51 1.75 -8.50
N GLN A 610 -16.33 2.96 -7.97
CA GLN A 610 -16.33 3.25 -6.53
C GLN A 610 -17.70 3.74 -6.01
N GLY A 611 -18.74 3.62 -6.82
CA GLY A 611 -20.10 4.03 -6.48
C GLY A 611 -20.38 5.51 -6.78
N THR A 612 -19.54 6.42 -6.35
CA THR A 612 -19.68 7.88 -6.55
C THR A 612 -18.79 8.43 -7.67
N TYR A 613 -17.72 7.74 -7.99
CA TYR A 613 -16.78 8.07 -9.07
C TYR A 613 -16.18 6.78 -9.65
N PHE A 614 -15.45 6.90 -10.75
CA PHE A 614 -14.68 5.81 -11.33
C PHE A 614 -13.18 6.08 -11.24
N ILE A 615 -12.40 4.99 -11.11
CA ILE A 615 -10.96 5.01 -11.31
C ILE A 615 -10.68 4.41 -12.68
N LEU A 616 -9.90 5.12 -13.50
CA LEU A 616 -9.57 4.70 -14.88
C LEU A 616 -8.07 4.68 -15.07
N GLY A 617 -7.55 3.55 -15.54
CA GLY A 617 -6.15 3.39 -15.93
C GLY A 617 -5.84 4.05 -17.27
N ASN A 618 -4.55 4.22 -17.55
CA ASN A 618 -4.06 5.04 -18.65
C ASN A 618 -3.44 4.24 -19.85
N GLU A 619 -3.58 2.90 -19.89
CA GLU A 619 -3.17 2.14 -21.08
C GLU A 619 -4.21 2.30 -22.20
N ARG A 620 -3.75 2.60 -23.41
CA ARG A 620 -4.60 2.95 -24.54
C ARG A 620 -5.69 1.91 -24.86
N GLY A 621 -5.36 0.63 -24.79
CA GLY A 621 -6.33 -0.46 -25.03
C GLY A 621 -7.36 -0.55 -23.91
N SER A 622 -6.96 -0.33 -22.65
CA SER A 622 -7.83 -0.25 -21.49
C SER A 622 -8.82 0.91 -21.62
N VAL A 623 -8.31 2.09 -21.93
CA VAL A 623 -9.13 3.30 -22.15
C VAL A 623 -10.17 3.04 -23.26
N ASN A 624 -9.79 2.39 -24.35
CA ASN A 624 -10.72 2.09 -25.46
C ASN A 624 -11.81 1.07 -25.09
N ARG A 625 -11.56 0.19 -24.12
CA ARG A 625 -12.55 -0.80 -23.64
C ARG A 625 -13.51 -0.24 -22.60
N PHE A 626 -13.16 0.87 -21.94
CA PHE A 626 -13.94 1.46 -20.85
C PHE A 626 -15.13 2.27 -21.38
N ASN A 627 -16.36 1.83 -21.08
CA ASN A 627 -17.59 2.45 -21.57
C ASN A 627 -18.67 2.48 -20.48
N PRO A 628 -18.50 3.24 -19.40
CA PRO A 628 -19.45 3.25 -18.29
C PRO A 628 -20.71 4.05 -18.62
N THR A 629 -21.83 3.58 -18.07
CA THR A 629 -23.06 4.38 -17.95
C THR A 629 -23.25 4.73 -16.49
N VAL A 630 -23.37 6.01 -16.18
CA VAL A 630 -23.35 6.54 -14.82
C VAL A 630 -24.53 7.49 -14.58
N GLN A 631 -24.91 7.64 -13.33
CA GLN A 631 -25.79 8.72 -12.90
C GLN A 631 -24.97 10.01 -12.71
N LEU A 632 -25.31 11.07 -13.44
CA LEU A 632 -24.64 12.34 -13.33
C LEU A 632 -25.01 13.07 -12.03
N VAL A 633 -24.25 14.11 -11.67
CA VAL A 633 -24.48 14.88 -10.44
C VAL A 633 -25.90 15.46 -10.36
N ASN A 634 -26.47 15.88 -11.48
CA ASN A 634 -27.86 16.37 -11.56
C ASN A 634 -28.94 15.26 -11.56
N GLY A 635 -28.54 13.99 -11.42
CA GLY A 635 -29.43 12.84 -11.39
C GLY A 635 -29.81 12.26 -12.76
N SER A 636 -29.39 12.86 -13.89
CA SER A 636 -29.57 12.29 -15.22
C SER A 636 -28.60 11.13 -15.48
N ILE A 637 -28.84 10.36 -16.56
CA ILE A 637 -27.94 9.27 -16.95
C ILE A 637 -27.05 9.75 -18.09
N GLY A 638 -25.74 9.53 -17.92
CA GLY A 638 -24.73 9.78 -18.94
C GLY A 638 -24.00 8.51 -19.33
N THR A 639 -23.62 8.40 -20.59
CA THR A 639 -22.75 7.35 -21.11
C THR A 639 -21.45 7.96 -21.57
N TYR A 640 -20.34 7.42 -21.11
CA TYR A 640 -18.99 7.87 -21.44
C TYR A 640 -18.26 6.78 -22.24
N THR A 641 -17.26 7.21 -23.00
CA THR A 641 -16.20 6.32 -23.47
C THR A 641 -14.88 6.75 -22.85
N GLY A 642 -13.95 5.83 -22.63
CA GLY A 642 -12.65 6.20 -22.07
C GLY A 642 -11.92 7.24 -22.92
N SER A 643 -12.00 7.17 -24.25
CA SER A 643 -11.44 8.18 -25.16
C SER A 643 -12.05 9.56 -24.91
N TYR A 644 -13.39 9.62 -24.73
CA TYR A 644 -14.06 10.88 -24.40
C TYR A 644 -13.58 11.47 -23.08
N ILE A 645 -13.38 10.61 -22.05
CA ILE A 645 -12.85 11.04 -20.76
C ILE A 645 -11.45 11.64 -20.93
N PHE A 646 -10.55 10.97 -21.65
CA PHE A 646 -9.20 11.46 -21.89
C PHE A 646 -9.14 12.80 -22.66
N GLU A 647 -10.07 13.02 -23.58
CA GLU A 647 -10.11 14.21 -24.43
C GLU A 647 -10.91 15.38 -23.84
N ASN A 648 -11.84 15.10 -22.91
CA ASN A 648 -12.82 16.07 -22.40
C ASN A 648 -12.89 16.15 -20.89
N SER A 649 -11.78 15.92 -20.21
CA SER A 649 -11.65 16.11 -18.77
C SER A 649 -11.12 17.49 -18.43
N TYR A 650 -11.57 18.01 -17.28
CA TYR A 650 -11.27 19.34 -16.80
C TYR A 650 -10.87 19.30 -15.34
N HIS A 651 -9.93 20.15 -14.94
CA HIS A 651 -9.49 20.26 -13.55
C HIS A 651 -10.65 20.71 -12.66
N ARG A 652 -10.72 20.14 -11.46
CA ARG A 652 -11.78 20.44 -10.48
C ARG A 652 -11.68 21.86 -9.92
N SER A 653 -10.46 22.41 -9.84
CA SER A 653 -10.15 23.70 -9.23
C SER A 653 -10.64 24.90 -10.04
N ASP A 654 -10.40 24.91 -11.37
CA ASP A 654 -10.63 26.08 -12.23
C ASP A 654 -11.38 25.79 -13.53
N ASN A 655 -11.77 24.52 -13.75
CA ASN A 655 -12.41 24.05 -14.99
C ASN A 655 -11.58 24.26 -16.26
N SER A 656 -10.26 24.40 -16.16
CA SER A 656 -9.37 24.35 -17.32
C SER A 656 -9.21 22.90 -17.82
N ALA A 657 -8.87 22.73 -19.10
CA ALA A 657 -8.71 21.41 -19.68
C ALA A 657 -7.56 20.63 -19.03
N ALA A 658 -7.85 19.41 -18.59
CA ALA A 658 -6.85 18.52 -18.01
C ALA A 658 -6.10 17.79 -19.12
N ALA A 659 -4.76 17.89 -19.13
CA ALA A 659 -3.91 17.13 -20.06
C ALA A 659 -3.63 15.74 -19.46
N LEU A 660 -4.44 14.73 -19.83
CA LEU A 660 -4.24 13.36 -19.42
C LEU A 660 -3.30 12.63 -20.38
N ASN A 661 -2.26 12.01 -19.85
CA ASN A 661 -1.24 11.31 -20.63
C ASN A 661 -1.44 9.80 -20.58
N TYR A 662 -1.25 9.13 -21.73
CA TYR A 662 -1.19 7.68 -21.79
C TYR A 662 0.07 7.14 -21.11
N ALA A 663 -0.02 5.88 -20.65
CA ALA A 663 0.98 5.21 -19.87
C ALA A 663 2.39 5.22 -20.47
N LYS A 664 3.35 5.72 -19.71
CA LYS A 664 4.81 5.56 -19.93
C LYS A 664 5.50 5.29 -18.60
N ALA A 665 6.71 4.74 -18.65
CA ALA A 665 7.46 4.44 -17.45
C ALA A 665 7.90 5.72 -16.71
N GLU A 666 7.84 5.69 -15.38
CA GLU A 666 8.52 6.67 -14.53
C GLU A 666 10.03 6.40 -14.51
N SER A 667 10.84 7.42 -14.34
CA SER A 667 12.29 7.26 -14.24
C SER A 667 12.88 8.01 -13.05
N VAL A 668 14.01 7.49 -12.53
CA VAL A 668 14.83 8.14 -11.50
C VAL A 668 16.30 8.10 -11.90
N SER A 669 16.97 9.21 -11.69
CA SER A 669 18.45 9.31 -11.76
C SER A 669 18.99 9.53 -10.37
N THR A 670 19.88 8.65 -9.91
CA THR A 670 20.43 8.64 -8.55
C THR A 670 21.93 8.83 -8.57
N VAL A 671 22.43 9.69 -7.69
CA VAL A 671 23.85 9.75 -7.32
C VAL A 671 23.96 9.48 -5.83
N GLU A 672 24.89 8.60 -5.45
CA GLU A 672 25.17 8.24 -4.06
C GLU A 672 26.66 8.31 -3.76
N LEU A 673 27.00 8.88 -2.60
CA LEU A 673 28.33 8.92 -2.02
C LEU A 673 28.28 8.24 -0.65
N GLY A 674 29.24 7.36 -0.35
CA GLY A 674 29.35 6.70 0.94
C GLY A 674 30.78 6.55 1.42
N TYR A 675 30.93 6.41 2.75
CA TYR A 675 32.17 6.10 3.45
C TYR A 675 31.94 4.96 4.42
N ARG A 676 32.84 3.99 4.44
CA ARG A 676 32.83 2.88 5.39
C ARG A 676 34.14 2.79 6.14
N PHE A 677 34.02 2.54 7.44
CA PHE A 677 35.12 2.18 8.32
C PHE A 677 34.76 0.90 9.08
N ASN A 678 35.70 -0.06 9.13
CA ASN A 678 35.51 -1.32 9.83
C ASN A 678 36.74 -1.69 10.66
N SER A 679 36.55 -1.95 11.94
CA SER A 679 37.57 -2.50 12.82
C SER A 679 37.01 -3.67 13.64
N SER A 680 37.82 -4.31 14.44
CA SER A 680 37.39 -5.49 15.24
C SER A 680 36.23 -5.18 16.21
N ASP A 681 36.06 -3.94 16.62
CA ASP A 681 35.08 -3.53 17.64
C ASP A 681 34.23 -2.31 17.29
N PHE A 682 34.46 -1.69 16.12
CA PHE A 682 33.73 -0.52 15.67
C PHE A 682 33.52 -0.53 14.16
N THR A 683 32.29 -0.36 13.75
CA THR A 683 31.86 -0.22 12.36
C THR A 683 31.16 1.14 12.20
N LEU A 684 31.46 1.83 11.11
CA LEU A 684 30.81 3.09 10.71
C LEU A 684 30.44 2.99 9.23
N ASP A 685 29.21 3.32 8.88
CA ASP A 685 28.74 3.50 7.51
C ASP A 685 27.97 4.82 7.41
N VAL A 686 28.43 5.72 6.55
CA VAL A 686 27.80 7.00 6.26
C VAL A 686 27.51 7.06 4.77
N SER A 687 26.31 7.46 4.38
CA SER A 687 25.97 7.66 2.96
C SER A 687 24.99 8.80 2.77
N GLY A 688 25.16 9.52 1.65
CA GLY A 688 24.21 10.52 1.17
C GLY A 688 23.79 10.20 -0.26
N TYR A 689 22.57 10.54 -0.61
CA TYR A 689 22.03 10.33 -1.94
C TYR A 689 21.23 11.54 -2.43
N TYR A 690 21.15 11.66 -3.76
CA TYR A 690 20.27 12.59 -4.44
C TYR A 690 19.55 11.85 -5.58
N ASN A 691 18.24 12.00 -5.65
CA ASN A 691 17.36 11.40 -6.65
C ASN A 691 16.65 12.50 -7.44
N ALA A 692 16.67 12.42 -8.77
CA ALA A 692 15.85 13.23 -9.66
C ALA A 692 14.85 12.34 -10.38
N TYR A 693 13.55 12.64 -10.24
CA TYR A 693 12.44 11.84 -10.76
C TYR A 693 11.78 12.53 -11.93
N LYS A 694 11.26 11.74 -12.89
CA LYS A 694 10.51 12.22 -14.05
C LYS A 694 9.34 11.33 -14.37
N ASP A 695 8.34 11.94 -15.00
CA ASP A 695 7.17 11.22 -15.54
C ASP A 695 6.38 10.44 -14.48
N LYS A 696 6.28 10.98 -13.25
CA LYS A 696 5.60 10.29 -12.16
C LYS A 696 4.13 10.03 -12.49
N ILE A 697 3.65 8.82 -12.20
CA ILE A 697 2.25 8.43 -12.40
C ILE A 697 1.49 8.71 -11.12
N LEU A 698 0.41 9.47 -11.23
CA LEU A 698 -0.50 9.80 -10.13
C LEU A 698 -1.94 9.78 -10.61
N GLY A 699 -2.87 9.53 -9.70
CA GLY A 699 -4.31 9.63 -9.96
C GLY A 699 -4.78 11.08 -9.98
N HIS A 700 -5.17 11.57 -11.16
CA HIS A 700 -5.72 12.91 -11.36
C HIS A 700 -7.23 12.91 -11.12
N TRP A 701 -7.69 13.76 -10.23
CA TRP A 701 -9.11 14.01 -10.06
C TRP A 701 -9.61 15.02 -11.07
N VAL A 702 -10.58 14.62 -11.89
CA VAL A 702 -11.10 15.42 -13.00
C VAL A 702 -12.62 15.36 -13.09
N ASN A 703 -13.21 16.44 -13.61
CA ASN A 703 -14.62 16.49 -14.01
C ASN A 703 -14.71 16.22 -15.51
N THR A 704 -15.57 15.29 -15.91
CA THR A 704 -15.87 15.06 -17.33
C THR A 704 -17.31 15.43 -17.62
N PRO A 705 -17.58 16.61 -18.21
CA PRO A 705 -18.93 17.06 -18.55
C PRO A 705 -19.46 16.39 -19.81
N ILE A 706 -20.78 16.25 -19.93
CA ILE A 706 -21.47 15.97 -21.19
C ILE A 706 -22.06 17.26 -21.71
N ILE A 707 -21.57 17.70 -22.87
CA ILE A 707 -22.07 18.90 -23.55
C ILE A 707 -23.22 18.50 -24.48
N ASN A 708 -24.35 19.23 -24.38
CA ASN A 708 -25.56 18.99 -25.17
C ASN A 708 -26.29 20.30 -25.41
N ASP A 709 -27.46 20.28 -26.07
CA ASP A 709 -28.25 21.49 -26.37
C ASP A 709 -28.72 22.25 -25.12
N THR A 710 -28.87 21.56 -23.99
CA THR A 710 -29.26 22.20 -22.69
C THR A 710 -28.04 22.83 -22.01
N PHE A 711 -26.87 22.23 -22.15
CA PHE A 711 -25.62 22.67 -21.56
C PHE A 711 -24.56 22.76 -22.68
N PRO A 712 -24.56 23.83 -23.47
CA PRO A 712 -23.73 23.96 -24.67
C PRO A 712 -22.25 24.29 -24.39
N THR A 713 -21.90 24.61 -23.12
CA THR A 713 -20.51 24.87 -22.73
C THR A 713 -20.12 24.04 -21.50
N VAL A 714 -18.81 23.85 -21.31
CA VAL A 714 -18.24 23.15 -20.14
C VAL A 714 -18.72 23.80 -18.85
N ALA A 715 -18.64 25.13 -18.77
CA ALA A 715 -19.05 25.87 -17.56
C ALA A 715 -20.53 25.65 -17.24
N GLU A 716 -21.40 25.66 -18.25
CA GLU A 716 -22.83 25.41 -18.07
C GLU A 716 -23.11 23.95 -17.70
N ALA A 717 -22.40 23.00 -18.29
CA ALA A 717 -22.53 21.58 -17.95
C ALA A 717 -22.12 21.31 -16.50
N ILE A 718 -20.99 21.84 -16.05
CA ILE A 718 -20.52 21.67 -14.66
C ILE A 718 -21.46 22.37 -13.70
N ALA A 719 -21.84 23.63 -13.97
CA ALA A 719 -22.79 24.38 -13.13
C ALA A 719 -24.17 23.71 -13.08
N GLY A 720 -24.60 23.06 -14.14
CA GLY A 720 -25.86 22.30 -14.23
C GLY A 720 -25.79 20.87 -13.67
N GLY A 721 -24.61 20.44 -13.16
CA GLY A 721 -24.38 19.07 -12.67
C GLY A 721 -24.42 18.02 -13.78
N ASN A 722 -24.18 18.43 -15.05
CA ASN A 722 -24.15 17.51 -16.18
C ASN A 722 -22.75 16.98 -16.45
N PHE A 723 -22.10 16.48 -15.39
CA PHE A 723 -20.76 15.89 -15.39
C PHE A 723 -20.68 14.71 -14.42
N HIS A 724 -19.61 13.94 -14.55
CA HIS A 724 -19.22 12.92 -13.58
C HIS A 724 -17.75 13.06 -13.23
N GLU A 725 -17.40 12.67 -11.99
CA GLU A 725 -16.03 12.70 -11.49
C GLU A 725 -15.31 11.42 -11.82
N PHE A 726 -14.06 11.55 -12.25
CA PHE A 726 -13.15 10.43 -12.50
C PHE A 726 -11.81 10.69 -11.80
N GLN A 727 -11.23 9.63 -11.26
CA GLN A 727 -9.82 9.59 -10.95
C GLN A 727 -9.12 8.87 -12.09
N VAL A 728 -8.23 9.54 -12.81
CA VAL A 728 -7.55 8.99 -13.98
C VAL A 728 -6.05 8.94 -13.72
N ASP A 729 -5.46 7.74 -13.77
CA ASP A 729 -4.01 7.62 -13.67
C ASP A 729 -3.36 8.27 -14.88
N SER A 730 -2.34 9.09 -14.65
CA SER A 730 -1.67 9.86 -15.70
C SER A 730 -0.24 10.23 -15.30
N ASN A 731 0.67 10.28 -16.27
CA ASN A 731 2.02 10.76 -16.03
C ASN A 731 2.05 12.29 -15.92
N LEU A 732 2.71 12.79 -14.85
CA LEU A 732 2.99 14.22 -14.68
C LEU A 732 4.25 14.63 -15.42
N ASP A 733 4.22 15.80 -16.07
CA ASP A 733 5.39 16.38 -16.74
C ASP A 733 6.30 17.20 -15.78
N ASN A 734 6.02 17.19 -14.48
CA ASN A 734 6.79 17.92 -13.47
C ASN A 734 8.03 17.13 -13.02
N ASP A 735 9.11 17.84 -12.72
CA ASP A 735 10.32 17.28 -12.12
C ASP A 735 10.17 17.27 -10.60
N PHE A 736 10.66 16.21 -9.95
CA PHE A 736 10.70 16.02 -8.50
C PHE A 736 12.10 15.65 -8.09
N SER A 737 12.51 16.02 -6.89
CA SER A 737 13.78 15.55 -6.33
C SER A 737 13.64 15.13 -4.87
N ALA A 738 14.49 14.20 -4.45
CA ALA A 738 14.59 13.78 -3.06
C ALA A 738 16.05 13.52 -2.70
N TRP A 739 16.42 13.83 -1.47
CA TRP A 739 17.77 13.60 -0.98
C TRP A 739 17.74 13.11 0.46
N GLY A 740 18.84 12.55 0.90
CA GLY A 740 18.96 12.14 2.28
C GLY A 740 20.39 11.80 2.68
N LEU A 741 20.55 11.74 3.99
CA LEU A 741 21.78 11.34 4.66
C LEU A 741 21.47 10.22 5.63
N SER A 742 22.28 9.17 5.65
CA SER A 742 22.19 8.11 6.63
C SER A 742 23.56 7.86 7.30
N PHE A 743 23.49 7.64 8.59
CA PHE A 743 24.63 7.35 9.46
C PHE A 743 24.31 6.10 10.27
N GLU A 744 25.25 5.18 10.34
CA GLU A 744 25.18 4.01 11.22
C GLU A 744 26.50 3.79 11.93
N ALA A 745 26.44 3.57 13.23
CA ALA A 745 27.58 3.20 14.03
C ALA A 745 27.25 1.98 14.91
N ILE A 746 28.11 0.96 14.85
CA ILE A 746 28.01 -0.25 15.69
C ILE A 746 29.28 -0.36 16.52
N LYS A 747 29.11 -0.51 17.82
CA LYS A 747 30.22 -0.60 18.77
C LYS A 747 30.07 -1.80 19.69
N LYS A 748 31.10 -2.64 19.75
CA LYS A 748 31.25 -3.66 20.80
C LYS A 748 31.80 -2.97 22.03
N LEU A 749 30.91 -2.64 22.97
CA LEU A 749 31.29 -1.96 24.22
C LEU A 749 32.07 -2.89 25.15
N THR A 750 31.71 -4.16 25.14
CA THR A 750 32.43 -5.25 25.82
C THR A 750 32.33 -6.53 24.96
N LYS A 751 32.93 -7.63 25.42
CA LYS A 751 32.78 -8.93 24.74
C LYS A 751 31.32 -9.45 24.72
N SER A 752 30.48 -8.93 25.61
CA SER A 752 29.10 -9.36 25.80
C SER A 752 28.06 -8.29 25.44
N LEU A 753 28.47 -7.05 25.24
CA LEU A 753 27.54 -5.93 24.99
C LEU A 753 27.90 -5.23 23.68
N THR A 754 26.95 -5.21 22.78
CA THR A 754 27.00 -4.47 21.50
C THR A 754 25.93 -3.38 21.51
N ALA A 755 26.27 -2.21 21.05
CA ALA A 755 25.33 -1.10 20.80
C ALA A 755 25.40 -0.68 19.34
N ASN A 756 24.26 -0.28 18.79
CA ASN A 756 24.17 0.37 17.48
C ASN A 756 23.31 1.62 17.56
N VAL A 757 23.62 2.58 16.67
CA VAL A 757 22.84 3.79 16.47
C VAL A 757 22.76 4.06 14.97
N VAL A 758 21.56 4.39 14.51
CA VAL A 758 21.26 4.82 13.15
C VAL A 758 20.59 6.19 13.23
N TYR A 759 21.01 7.10 12.38
CA TYR A 759 20.34 8.38 12.14
C TYR A 759 20.09 8.54 10.63
N GLU A 760 18.89 9.00 10.29
CA GLU A 760 18.48 9.23 8.92
C GLU A 760 17.81 10.60 8.81
N TYR A 761 18.19 11.32 7.78
CA TYR A 761 17.56 12.55 7.30
C TYR A 761 17.07 12.31 5.87
N ASN A 762 15.82 12.59 5.60
CA ASN A 762 15.22 12.47 4.26
C ASN A 762 14.35 13.69 3.99
N ASP A 763 14.47 14.23 2.80
CA ASP A 763 13.71 15.40 2.37
C ASP A 763 13.46 15.34 0.87
N PHE A 764 12.48 16.10 0.38
CA PHE A 764 12.14 16.15 -1.03
C PHE A 764 11.69 17.54 -1.44
N ASP A 765 11.85 17.85 -2.73
CA ASP A 765 11.41 19.10 -3.33
C ASP A 765 10.39 18.80 -4.42
N TYR A 766 9.20 19.38 -4.27
CA TYR A 766 8.10 19.32 -5.19
C TYR A 766 7.30 20.62 -5.14
N VAL A 767 7.12 21.23 -6.29
CA VAL A 767 6.24 22.39 -6.43
C VAL A 767 4.91 21.89 -6.97
N ALA A 768 3.90 21.84 -6.08
CA ALA A 768 2.55 21.46 -6.48
C ALA A 768 2.00 22.47 -7.49
N ASP A 769 1.42 21.98 -8.58
CA ASP A 769 0.60 22.79 -9.44
C ASP A 769 -0.77 22.99 -8.76
N PRO A 770 -1.16 24.23 -8.41
CA PRO A 770 -2.39 24.46 -7.67
C PRO A 770 -3.66 24.10 -8.47
N VAL A 771 -3.53 23.87 -9.77
CA VAL A 771 -4.65 23.50 -10.65
C VAL A 771 -4.85 21.98 -10.69
N ILE A 772 -3.76 21.20 -10.56
CA ILE A 772 -3.79 19.75 -10.67
C ILE A 772 -4.09 19.13 -9.28
N ASP A 773 -5.25 18.51 -9.15
CA ASP A 773 -5.64 17.80 -7.91
C ASP A 773 -5.05 16.37 -7.92
N VAL A 774 -3.87 16.23 -7.31
CA VAL A 774 -3.14 14.97 -7.14
C VAL A 774 -2.53 14.89 -5.75
N ALA A 775 -2.33 13.68 -5.25
CA ALA A 775 -1.58 13.43 -4.02
C ALA A 775 -0.21 12.81 -4.35
N MET A 776 0.87 13.41 -3.84
CA MET A 776 2.23 12.91 -4.06
C MET A 776 2.52 11.61 -3.32
N SER A 777 1.88 11.41 -2.18
CA SER A 777 2.01 10.21 -1.33
C SER A 777 3.47 9.89 -0.93
N TRP A 778 4.30 10.92 -0.74
CA TRP A 778 5.70 10.80 -0.28
C TRP A 778 5.78 10.96 1.24
N ASN A 779 5.12 10.07 1.92
CA ASN A 779 4.85 10.08 3.36
C ASN A 779 6.06 9.62 4.16
N THR A 780 6.94 10.54 4.55
CA THR A 780 8.17 10.23 5.28
C THR A 780 8.49 11.25 6.38
N PRO A 781 8.83 10.80 7.60
CA PRO A 781 9.45 11.65 8.59
C PRO A 781 10.79 12.20 8.08
N GLU A 782 11.06 13.47 8.33
CA GLU A 782 12.34 14.11 8.02
C GLU A 782 13.50 13.49 8.81
N HIS A 783 13.26 13.24 10.09
CA HIS A 783 14.27 12.73 11.01
C HIS A 783 13.84 11.37 11.58
N ARG A 784 14.75 10.40 11.51
CA ARG A 784 14.62 9.11 12.18
C ARG A 784 15.87 8.79 12.97
N VAL A 785 15.66 8.29 14.20
CA VAL A 785 16.75 7.77 15.05
C VAL A 785 16.39 6.36 15.48
N LYS A 786 17.35 5.43 15.31
CA LYS A 786 17.20 4.05 15.79
C LYS A 786 18.39 3.72 16.66
N ALA A 787 18.16 3.07 17.79
CA ALA A 787 19.21 2.63 18.70
C ALA A 787 18.92 1.23 19.19
N GLY A 788 19.96 0.42 19.27
CA GLY A 788 19.84 -0.96 19.72
C GLY A 788 20.93 -1.35 20.73
N LEU A 789 20.57 -2.23 21.64
CA LEU A 789 21.46 -2.87 22.60
C LEU A 789 21.27 -4.39 22.57
N ASN A 790 22.36 -5.13 22.48
CA ASN A 790 22.36 -6.58 22.60
C ASN A 790 23.35 -7.01 23.68
N TYR A 791 22.85 -7.67 24.74
CA TYR A 791 23.64 -8.12 25.88
C TYR A 791 23.54 -9.63 26.03
N ARG A 792 24.69 -10.30 26.04
CA ARG A 792 24.81 -11.75 26.27
C ARG A 792 25.33 -12.03 27.67
N LEU A 793 24.55 -12.77 28.44
CA LEU A 793 24.94 -13.27 29.77
C LEU A 793 25.34 -14.75 29.66
N GLY A 794 26.64 -14.98 29.46
CA GLY A 794 27.15 -16.30 29.09
C GLY A 794 26.55 -16.83 27.80
N ASP A 795 26.38 -18.17 27.72
CA ASP A 795 25.75 -18.84 26.57
C ASP A 795 24.30 -19.24 26.84
N ILE A 796 23.65 -18.61 27.80
CA ILE A 796 22.32 -19.01 28.27
C ILE A 796 21.31 -17.91 28.02
N ILE A 797 21.62 -16.65 28.30
CA ILE A 797 20.67 -15.55 28.21
C ILE A 797 21.16 -14.52 27.19
N ASN A 798 20.29 -14.11 26.29
CA ASN A 798 20.46 -12.94 25.42
C ASN A 798 19.35 -11.95 25.69
N ILE A 799 19.70 -10.69 25.92
CA ILE A 799 18.75 -9.57 26.09
C ILE A 799 18.98 -8.58 24.97
N SER A 800 17.94 -8.27 24.24
CA SER A 800 17.94 -7.28 23.15
C SER A 800 16.91 -6.20 23.44
N ALA A 801 17.26 -4.96 23.16
CA ALA A 801 16.33 -3.83 23.24
C ALA A 801 16.61 -2.88 22.07
N ASN A 802 15.56 -2.38 21.46
CA ASN A 802 15.62 -1.38 20.39
C ASN A 802 14.68 -0.21 20.70
N GLY A 803 15.10 0.99 20.32
CA GLY A 803 14.27 2.18 20.35
C GLY A 803 14.28 2.84 18.97
N ARG A 804 13.12 3.30 18.50
CA ARG A 804 12.95 4.02 17.23
C ARG A 804 12.19 5.31 17.50
N TYR A 805 12.71 6.41 17.01
CA TYR A 805 12.06 7.72 16.98
C TYR A 805 11.82 8.13 15.53
N ASN A 806 10.63 8.60 15.22
CA ASN A 806 10.26 9.25 13.98
C ASN A 806 9.73 10.65 14.31
N SER A 807 10.19 11.68 13.60
CA SER A 807 9.60 13.02 13.68
C SER A 807 8.20 13.03 13.09
N GLU A 808 7.40 14.02 13.46
CA GLU A 808 6.12 14.29 12.80
C GLU A 808 6.30 14.50 11.30
N TYR A 809 5.25 14.19 10.52
CA TYR A 809 5.22 14.46 9.09
C TYR A 809 3.77 14.58 8.60
N PHE A 810 3.60 15.31 7.51
CA PHE A 810 2.32 15.38 6.82
C PHE A 810 2.13 14.15 5.95
N TYR A 811 1.02 13.44 6.15
CA TYR A 811 0.58 12.31 5.34
C TYR A 811 -0.41 12.78 4.30
N GLU A 812 -0.16 12.46 3.04
CA GLU A 812 -0.99 12.79 1.91
C GLU A 812 -1.36 11.51 1.14
N SER A 813 -2.64 11.40 0.78
CA SER A 813 -3.13 10.34 -0.09
C SER A 813 -4.24 10.86 -1.01
N SER A 814 -4.66 10.06 -1.96
CA SER A 814 -5.80 10.38 -2.83
C SER A 814 -7.13 10.46 -2.07
N PHE A 815 -7.17 10.10 -0.79
CA PHE A 815 -8.42 9.91 -0.05
C PHE A 815 -8.53 10.77 1.21
N PHE A 816 -7.42 10.97 1.92
CA PHE A 816 -7.37 11.89 3.06
C PHE A 816 -5.93 12.33 3.37
N ASN A 817 -5.83 13.49 3.99
CA ASN A 817 -4.59 14.12 4.43
C ASN A 817 -4.64 14.33 5.95
N THR A 818 -3.53 14.12 6.63
CA THR A 818 -3.44 14.35 8.08
C THR A 818 -1.99 14.52 8.53
N ASP A 819 -1.80 15.22 9.64
CA ASP A 819 -0.52 15.19 10.34
C ASP A 819 -0.40 13.86 11.10
N VAL A 820 0.73 13.17 10.91
CA VAL A 820 1.13 12.00 11.69
C VAL A 820 2.07 12.50 12.78
N PRO A 821 1.69 12.39 14.06
CA PRO A 821 2.51 12.86 15.17
C PRO A 821 3.85 12.12 15.27
N GLU A 822 4.85 12.78 15.85
CA GLU A 822 6.08 12.10 16.24
C GLU A 822 5.80 10.92 17.17
N ASN A 823 6.63 9.88 17.05
CA ASN A 823 6.48 8.70 17.91
C ASN A 823 7.81 8.11 18.37
N VAL A 824 7.78 7.43 19.51
CA VAL A 824 8.88 6.63 20.05
C VAL A 824 8.38 5.23 20.29
N VAL A 825 8.99 4.25 19.65
CA VAL A 825 8.66 2.82 19.80
C VAL A 825 9.81 2.11 20.51
N LEU A 826 9.53 1.44 21.61
CA LEU A 826 10.49 0.66 22.38
C LEU A 826 10.16 -0.83 22.32
N ASP A 827 11.12 -1.64 21.90
CA ASP A 827 10.99 -3.09 21.83
C ASP A 827 12.05 -3.75 22.73
N ALA A 828 11.69 -4.85 23.38
CA ALA A 828 12.64 -5.63 24.16
C ALA A 828 12.32 -7.11 24.12
N LYS A 829 13.37 -7.95 24.18
CA LYS A 829 13.28 -9.41 24.21
C LYS A 829 14.36 -10.01 25.09
N MET A 830 14.00 -11.04 25.84
CA MET A 830 14.91 -11.93 26.54
C MET A 830 14.77 -13.34 25.94
N SER A 831 15.89 -13.91 25.51
CA SER A 831 15.98 -15.28 25.02
C SER A 831 16.79 -16.14 26.00
N ILE A 832 16.25 -17.29 26.42
CA ILE A 832 16.85 -18.22 27.39
C ILE A 832 17.07 -19.56 26.69
N ALA A 833 18.33 -19.97 26.57
CA ALA A 833 18.70 -21.28 25.99
C ALA A 833 18.45 -22.40 27.00
N LEU A 834 17.54 -23.30 26.69
CA LEU A 834 17.20 -24.51 27.44
C LEU A 834 17.99 -25.70 26.85
N LYS A 835 19.30 -25.73 27.12
CA LYS A 835 20.27 -26.64 26.49
C LYS A 835 19.90 -28.13 26.61
N ASN A 836 19.28 -28.54 27.74
CA ASN A 836 18.92 -29.92 28.00
C ASN A 836 17.81 -30.46 27.05
N VAL A 837 17.05 -29.60 26.43
CA VAL A 837 15.94 -29.95 25.54
C VAL A 837 16.09 -29.28 24.17
N ASN A 838 17.28 -28.82 23.82
CA ASN A 838 17.59 -28.13 22.55
C ASN A 838 16.54 -27.05 22.18
N SER A 839 16.19 -26.21 23.14
CA SER A 839 15.12 -25.25 22.95
C SER A 839 15.54 -23.84 23.40
N ILE A 840 14.85 -22.83 22.90
CA ILE A 840 14.99 -21.43 23.34
C ILE A 840 13.60 -20.95 23.78
N LEU A 841 13.52 -20.42 24.99
CA LEU A 841 12.36 -19.69 25.46
C LEU A 841 12.60 -18.20 25.22
N GLU A 842 11.71 -17.56 24.49
CA GLU A 842 11.72 -16.10 24.26
C GLU A 842 10.55 -15.45 24.99
N ILE A 843 10.79 -14.30 25.61
CA ILE A 843 9.77 -13.42 26.19
C ILE A 843 10.10 -12.02 25.68
N GLY A 844 9.13 -11.36 25.08
CA GLY A 844 9.35 -10.06 24.46
C GLY A 844 8.09 -9.21 24.37
N GLY A 845 8.30 -7.98 23.97
CA GLY A 845 7.24 -7.04 23.65
C GLY A 845 7.69 -5.98 22.65
N ASN A 846 6.72 -5.45 21.94
CA ASN A 846 6.88 -4.34 21.00
C ASN A 846 6.03 -3.16 21.47
N ASN A 847 6.51 -1.94 21.25
CA ASN A 847 5.91 -0.70 21.74
C ASN A 847 5.63 -0.73 23.24
N ILE A 848 6.62 -1.17 24.05
CA ILE A 848 6.48 -1.38 25.49
C ILE A 848 6.33 -0.03 26.18
N GLY A 849 5.18 0.18 26.84
CA GLY A 849 4.90 1.40 27.60
C GLY A 849 4.75 2.66 26.75
N GLY A 850 4.64 2.49 25.42
CA GLY A 850 4.34 3.56 24.47
C GLY A 850 2.84 3.78 24.30
N ASP A 851 2.48 4.97 23.83
CA ASP A 851 1.13 5.28 23.37
C ASP A 851 0.81 4.52 22.08
N ASN A 852 -0.47 4.37 21.76
CA ASN A 852 -0.87 3.89 20.45
C ASN A 852 -0.39 4.86 19.37
N TYR A 853 0.23 4.37 18.32
CA TYR A 853 0.74 5.21 17.23
C TYR A 853 0.12 4.85 15.88
N ILE A 854 0.22 5.78 14.95
CA ILE A 854 -0.27 5.59 13.57
C ILE A 854 0.83 4.92 12.76
N GLY A 855 0.63 3.68 12.35
CA GLY A 855 1.47 3.00 11.38
C GLY A 855 1.17 3.48 9.96
N ILE A 856 -0.13 3.51 9.62
CA ILE A 856 -0.70 4.08 8.40
C ILE A 856 -2.02 4.76 8.78
N PRO A 857 -2.23 6.03 8.41
CA PRO A 857 -3.52 6.70 8.62
C PRO A 857 -4.67 5.91 7.97
N GLY A 858 -5.78 5.81 8.68
CA GLY A 858 -6.95 5.03 8.27
C GLY A 858 -6.90 3.55 8.65
N ALA A 859 -5.72 2.98 8.96
CA ALA A 859 -5.58 1.67 9.56
C ALA A 859 -5.81 1.72 11.09
N GLY A 860 -5.85 0.56 11.75
CA GLY A 860 -5.90 0.49 13.20
C GLY A 860 -4.61 1.08 13.82
N PHE A 861 -4.76 1.85 14.89
CA PHE A 861 -3.61 2.33 15.66
C PHE A 861 -2.83 1.15 16.23
N ILE A 862 -1.51 1.19 16.13
CA ILE A 862 -0.63 0.14 16.61
C ILE A 862 -0.39 0.35 18.11
N GLY A 863 -0.84 -0.58 18.91
CA GLY A 863 -0.66 -0.59 20.35
C GLY A 863 0.54 -1.41 20.81
N THR A 864 0.51 -1.87 22.05
CA THR A 864 1.56 -2.72 22.63
C THR A 864 1.33 -4.19 22.31
N THR A 865 2.39 -4.92 22.02
CA THR A 865 2.36 -6.39 21.87
C THR A 865 3.26 -7.02 22.91
N TYR A 866 2.78 -8.03 23.65
CA TYR A 866 3.57 -8.91 24.52
C TYR A 866 3.48 -10.34 24.04
N TYR A 867 4.58 -11.07 24.06
CA TYR A 867 4.61 -12.46 23.63
C TYR A 867 5.57 -13.36 24.41
N ALA A 868 5.28 -14.64 24.40
CA ALA A 868 6.21 -15.70 24.73
C ALA A 868 6.30 -16.69 23.58
N ALA A 869 7.49 -17.19 23.27
CA ALA A 869 7.70 -18.18 22.23
C ALA A 869 8.63 -19.30 22.71
N LEU A 870 8.33 -20.54 22.30
CA LEU A 870 9.20 -21.70 22.47
C LEU A 870 9.69 -22.15 21.10
N LYS A 871 11.01 -22.12 20.89
CA LYS A 871 11.67 -22.59 19.69
C LYS A 871 12.45 -23.86 19.99
N MET A 872 12.20 -24.93 19.26
CA MET A 872 12.83 -26.25 19.43
C MET A 872 13.58 -26.62 18.16
N SER A 873 14.80 -27.15 18.28
CA SER A 873 15.59 -27.67 17.17
C SER A 873 16.03 -29.09 17.48
N LEU A 874 15.60 -30.08 16.65
CA LEU A 874 15.75 -31.51 16.86
C LEU A 874 16.59 -32.16 15.76
#